data_3b1fe8a7c6541dd9bc5142784014a290
#
_entry.id   3b1fe8a7c6541dd9bc5142784014a290
#
_cell.length_a   1.000
_cell.length_b   1.000
_cell.length_c   1.000
_cell.angle_alpha   90.00
_cell.angle_beta   90.00
_cell.angle_gamma   90.00
#
_symmetry.space_group_name_H-M   'P 1'
#
loop_
_entity.id
_entity.type
_entity.pdbx_description
1 polymer ?
#
loop_
_entity_poly.entity_id
_entity_poly.type
_entity_poly.pdbx_seq_one_letter_code
_entity_poly.pdbx_strand_id
1 'polypeptide(L)'
;MGWIDRRTTTYSLENLPFDLGGKLTLIAPHLVRVYIPGYKFPVDIGSWCYSERRRKSTDYTDTNSTLNLVVQKSFRASRKAFISQYLHYLYQHLQLGRSAGTLKTSVGQFQRFVNWCDDNYVEGLDSKRNYVKAVGLFTEYLIDLIRKSLISINTAATLQLVLYTTGRYIYSDPYGDLFRGIRKISRSTKAVKVTQTPEEHQVKSALKMYSLVFHQLADFTLNFEKFPKRLDFEHGYFWFFPTQMPFAGPSNVDVKTKHGKSYRAYDYINGKVNSLEDIKQKVKIESSAIIARKSALNKINYSNKNKYDIHRMKAASMAFQAFMMLFSATTGMSLGQMASLEWGGDYHVDHDRQGFKSIKYRAHGKHVEFYIESKFVAVFKKALKLRDYFLSGVELKSFKYLFFSFNGKIVYPVGMNLSTDFHRRLEICFDYKNKVTTRMWRAHKSNWLLQNSDLPTTAMLLQNTPETVIKHYSEGSDIEASKELSNFFLTFKKSIVIDNKNKSTPISTGQCLDVFSPKADSIHVVEPDCKTPEGCLFCIHFRVHADAEDYKKLLSLRYILSQSRHLASNSSHYINTITPLIKRIDSIVEQIDLSGHLPQKTLEFIRQSIDEEEQLSDYWAHKLQMMDDLEMI
;
A
#
# COMPACT_ATOMS: atom_id res chain seq x y z
N MET A 1 23.89 15.08 -38.29
CA MET A 1 24.60 14.44 -37.15
C MET A 1 24.17 12.99 -37.06
N GLY A 2 25.12 12.04 -37.25
CA GLY A 2 24.78 10.60 -37.28
C GLY A 2 24.68 10.03 -35.86
N TRP A 3 23.53 9.47 -35.52
CA TRP A 3 23.38 8.62 -34.35
C TRP A 3 24.09 7.29 -34.60
N ILE A 4 24.96 6.89 -33.69
CA ILE A 4 25.70 5.61 -33.78
C ILE A 4 25.24 4.64 -32.68
N ASP A 5 25.27 3.36 -33.08
CA ASP A 5 25.06 2.24 -32.18
C ASP A 5 26.43 1.78 -31.65
N ARG A 6 26.55 1.69 -30.31
CA ARG A 6 27.80 1.29 -29.64
C ARG A 6 27.84 -0.21 -29.43
N ARG A 7 28.99 -0.84 -29.66
CA ARG A 7 29.25 -2.20 -29.19
C ARG A 7 29.46 -2.14 -27.67
N THR A 8 28.45 -2.56 -26.89
CA THR A 8 28.48 -2.47 -25.44
C THR A 8 28.83 -3.79 -24.77
N THR A 9 29.53 -3.73 -23.66
CA THR A 9 29.80 -4.87 -22.77
C THR A 9 28.83 -4.82 -21.59
N THR A 10 28.15 -5.94 -21.33
CA THR A 10 27.15 -6.02 -20.24
C THR A 10 27.73 -6.85 -19.09
N TYR A 11 27.70 -6.27 -17.89
CA TYR A 11 28.12 -6.90 -16.65
C TYR A 11 26.92 -7.10 -15.71
N SER A 12 26.99 -8.09 -14.80
CA SER A 12 26.16 -8.09 -13.59
C SER A 12 26.78 -7.16 -12.55
N LEU A 13 25.97 -6.38 -11.85
CA LEU A 13 26.46 -5.53 -10.76
C LEU A 13 27.12 -6.35 -9.64
N GLU A 14 26.74 -7.63 -9.47
CA GLU A 14 27.35 -8.56 -8.52
C GLU A 14 28.75 -9.01 -8.93
N ASN A 15 29.04 -9.02 -10.24
CA ASN A 15 30.26 -9.59 -10.84
C ASN A 15 30.97 -8.57 -11.73
N LEU A 16 31.25 -7.38 -11.18
CA LEU A 16 32.07 -6.40 -11.86
C LEU A 16 33.56 -6.84 -11.81
N PRO A 17 34.36 -6.53 -12.86
CA PRO A 17 35.78 -6.91 -12.89
C PRO A 17 36.62 -6.03 -11.96
N PHE A 18 37.13 -6.63 -10.89
CA PHE A 18 38.07 -6.01 -9.95
C PHE A 18 39.44 -6.65 -10.06
N ASP A 19 40.49 -5.87 -9.85
CA ASP A 19 41.86 -6.40 -9.65
C ASP A 19 42.06 -6.93 -8.23
N LEU A 20 43.23 -7.51 -7.99
CA LEU A 20 43.65 -8.03 -6.66
C LEU A 20 43.68 -6.97 -5.56
N GLY A 21 43.75 -5.69 -5.93
CA GLY A 21 43.69 -4.55 -5.00
C GLY A 21 42.28 -3.97 -4.80
N GLY A 22 41.26 -4.62 -5.36
CA GLY A 22 39.84 -4.17 -5.26
C GLY A 22 39.51 -2.97 -6.14
N LYS A 23 40.36 -2.60 -7.10
CA LYS A 23 40.13 -1.53 -8.05
C LYS A 23 39.35 -2.07 -9.27
N LEU A 24 38.32 -1.36 -9.68
CA LEU A 24 37.51 -1.71 -10.85
C LEU A 24 38.32 -1.53 -12.15
N THR A 25 38.52 -2.63 -12.88
CA THR A 25 39.38 -2.70 -14.10
C THR A 25 38.53 -2.68 -15.37
N LEU A 26 37.76 -1.62 -15.60
CA LEU A 26 37.00 -1.44 -16.83
C LEU A 26 37.88 -0.85 -17.93
N ILE A 27 38.11 -1.61 -19.00
CA ILE A 27 38.89 -1.15 -20.15
C ILE A 27 38.19 0.02 -20.88
N ALA A 28 36.87 -0.03 -20.96
CA ALA A 28 36.07 0.97 -21.67
C ALA A 28 34.78 1.35 -20.92
N PRO A 29 34.86 2.19 -19.86
CA PRO A 29 33.69 2.57 -19.06
C PRO A 29 32.51 3.14 -19.87
N HIS A 30 32.81 3.79 -21.00
CA HIS A 30 31.81 4.37 -21.90
C HIS A 30 31.02 3.33 -22.72
N LEU A 31 31.38 2.05 -22.66
CA LEU A 31 30.69 0.95 -23.34
C LEU A 31 29.92 0.04 -22.37
N VAL A 32 29.92 0.36 -21.06
CA VAL A 32 29.40 -0.52 -20.02
C VAL A 32 27.88 -0.41 -19.89
N ARG A 33 27.23 -1.58 -19.86
CA ARG A 33 25.85 -1.76 -19.38
C ARG A 33 25.87 -2.66 -18.15
N VAL A 34 24.96 -2.43 -17.21
CA VAL A 34 24.92 -3.16 -15.94
C VAL A 34 23.54 -3.73 -15.65
N TYR A 35 23.49 -5.03 -15.39
CA TYR A 35 22.34 -5.68 -14.79
C TYR A 35 22.33 -5.41 -13.28
N ILE A 36 21.24 -4.81 -12.78
CA ILE A 36 20.94 -4.76 -11.36
C ILE A 36 20.15 -6.03 -11.02
N PRO A 37 20.49 -6.78 -9.95
CA PRO A 37 19.85 -8.03 -9.57
C PRO A 37 18.30 -7.91 -9.53
N GLY A 38 17.62 -8.90 -10.08
CA GLY A 38 16.16 -8.93 -10.14
C GLY A 38 15.50 -8.04 -11.21
N TYR A 39 16.27 -7.34 -12.05
CA TYR A 39 15.72 -6.56 -13.17
C TYR A 39 16.01 -7.21 -14.51
N LYS A 40 15.00 -7.18 -15.37
CA LYS A 40 15.03 -7.84 -16.69
C LYS A 40 16.03 -7.22 -17.66
N PHE A 41 16.22 -5.91 -17.60
CA PHE A 41 17.01 -5.17 -18.57
C PHE A 41 18.19 -4.47 -17.92
N PRO A 42 19.38 -4.47 -18.57
CA PRO A 42 20.54 -3.75 -18.06
C PRO A 42 20.36 -2.24 -18.20
N VAL A 43 21.00 -1.48 -17.34
CA VAL A 43 21.09 -0.02 -17.46
C VAL A 43 22.32 0.37 -18.27
N ASP A 44 22.17 1.26 -19.23
CA ASP A 44 23.24 1.75 -20.08
C ASP A 44 23.97 2.95 -19.45
N ILE A 45 24.73 2.67 -18.39
CA ILE A 45 25.48 3.70 -17.62
C ILE A 45 26.62 4.28 -18.48
N GLY A 46 27.27 3.47 -19.30
CA GLY A 46 28.37 3.94 -20.17
C GLY A 46 27.95 5.04 -21.14
N SER A 47 26.66 5.07 -21.52
CA SER A 47 26.15 6.15 -22.38
C SER A 47 26.24 7.56 -21.74
N TRP A 48 26.39 7.66 -20.44
CA TRP A 48 26.54 8.95 -19.74
C TRP A 48 27.88 9.65 -20.05
N CYS A 49 28.82 8.95 -20.66
CA CYS A 49 30.00 9.58 -21.26
C CYS A 49 29.69 10.43 -22.51
N TYR A 50 28.47 10.42 -23.00
CA TYR A 50 28.05 11.20 -24.16
C TYR A 50 26.97 12.20 -23.74
N SER A 51 27.09 13.46 -24.10
CA SER A 51 26.07 14.46 -23.77
C SER A 51 24.85 14.38 -24.68
N GLU A 52 24.97 13.85 -25.89
CA GLU A 52 23.85 13.61 -26.79
C GLU A 52 23.58 12.12 -26.91
N ARG A 53 22.43 11.67 -26.35
CA ARG A 53 22.00 10.28 -26.36
C ARG A 53 20.49 10.18 -26.45
N ARG A 54 19.98 9.12 -27.09
CA ARG A 54 18.56 8.77 -27.13
C ARG A 54 18.37 7.25 -27.07
N ARG A 55 17.23 6.78 -26.58
CA ARG A 55 16.91 5.34 -26.61
C ARG A 55 16.91 4.80 -28.04
N LYS A 56 17.48 3.60 -28.22
CA LYS A 56 17.51 2.90 -29.51
C LYS A 56 16.13 2.41 -29.90
N SER A 57 15.35 1.88 -28.97
CA SER A 57 14.02 1.32 -29.22
C SER A 57 13.08 1.62 -28.06
N THR A 58 11.80 1.74 -28.36
CA THR A 58 10.69 1.81 -27.38
C THR A 58 10.06 0.44 -27.12
N ASP A 59 10.50 -0.61 -27.82
CA ASP A 59 10.01 -1.97 -27.61
C ASP A 59 10.58 -2.56 -26.31
N TYR A 60 9.75 -2.64 -25.29
CA TYR A 60 10.10 -3.18 -23.98
C TYR A 60 10.27 -4.72 -23.95
N THR A 61 10.14 -5.40 -25.07
CA THR A 61 10.39 -6.85 -25.17
C THR A 61 11.84 -7.16 -25.53
N ASP A 62 12.53 -6.24 -26.18
CA ASP A 62 13.94 -6.36 -26.58
C ASP A 62 14.89 -5.95 -25.44
N THR A 63 15.91 -6.76 -25.16
CA THR A 63 17.00 -6.44 -24.21
C THR A 63 17.80 -5.21 -24.63
N ASN A 64 17.78 -4.84 -25.93
CA ASN A 64 18.37 -3.63 -26.45
C ASN A 64 17.50 -2.38 -26.28
N SER A 65 16.26 -2.50 -25.80
CA SER A 65 15.37 -1.35 -25.58
C SER A 65 15.95 -0.31 -24.61
N THR A 66 16.86 -0.72 -23.72
CA THR A 66 17.55 0.17 -22.77
C THR A 66 18.88 0.71 -23.30
N LEU A 67 19.34 0.27 -24.47
CA LEU A 67 20.53 0.79 -25.13
C LEU A 67 20.25 2.19 -25.69
N ASN A 68 21.22 3.09 -25.51
CA ASN A 68 21.16 4.42 -26.08
C ASN A 68 22.03 4.52 -27.34
N LEU A 69 21.45 5.06 -28.39
CA LEU A 69 22.20 5.65 -29.49
C LEU A 69 22.88 6.94 -29.02
N VAL A 70 24.06 7.23 -29.49
CA VAL A 70 24.84 8.40 -29.11
C VAL A 70 25.38 9.15 -30.31
N VAL A 71 25.72 10.41 -30.14
CA VAL A 71 26.45 11.22 -31.12
C VAL A 71 27.94 11.16 -30.79
N GLN A 72 28.80 10.69 -31.71
CA GLN A 72 30.22 10.50 -31.42
C GLN A 72 30.93 11.80 -31.00
N LYS A 73 30.58 12.93 -31.61
CA LYS A 73 31.15 14.24 -31.26
C LYS A 73 30.80 14.73 -29.85
N SER A 74 29.77 14.16 -29.24
CA SER A 74 29.35 14.49 -27.87
C SER A 74 30.09 13.70 -26.78
N PHE A 75 31.07 12.88 -27.17
CA PHE A 75 31.87 12.08 -26.25
C PHE A 75 32.75 12.93 -25.33
N ARG A 76 32.66 12.69 -24.01
CA ARG A 76 33.45 13.36 -22.96
C ARG A 76 34.32 12.34 -22.24
N ALA A 77 35.60 12.32 -22.58
CA ALA A 77 36.57 11.40 -21.99
C ALA A 77 36.73 11.61 -20.48
N SER A 78 36.59 12.85 -19.99
CA SER A 78 36.63 13.24 -18.58
C SER A 78 35.61 12.49 -17.72
N ARG A 79 34.46 12.12 -18.27
CA ARG A 79 33.41 11.39 -17.54
C ARG A 79 33.73 9.91 -17.31
N LYS A 80 34.75 9.32 -17.97
CA LYS A 80 35.10 7.90 -17.78
C LYS A 80 35.46 7.58 -16.34
N ALA A 81 36.27 8.43 -15.70
CA ALA A 81 36.65 8.23 -14.30
C ALA A 81 35.44 8.28 -13.36
N PHE A 82 34.54 9.24 -13.60
CA PHE A 82 33.29 9.35 -12.84
C PHE A 82 32.43 8.07 -12.99
N ILE A 83 32.27 7.54 -14.20
CA ILE A 83 31.46 6.34 -14.45
C ILE A 83 32.05 5.11 -13.73
N SER A 84 33.39 4.95 -13.74
CA SER A 84 34.05 3.86 -13.01
C SER A 84 33.79 3.96 -11.51
N GLN A 85 33.94 5.15 -10.91
CA GLN A 85 33.65 5.40 -9.50
C GLN A 85 32.17 5.21 -9.15
N TYR A 86 31.27 5.61 -10.05
CA TYR A 86 29.82 5.42 -9.86
C TYR A 86 29.43 3.94 -9.87
N LEU A 87 30.02 3.13 -10.76
CA LEU A 87 29.81 1.68 -10.76
C LEU A 87 30.33 1.02 -9.49
N HIS A 88 31.51 1.46 -9.03
CA HIS A 88 32.06 1.01 -7.74
C HIS A 88 31.15 1.38 -6.57
N TYR A 89 30.61 2.61 -6.55
CA TYR A 89 29.60 3.05 -5.58
C TYR A 89 28.37 2.13 -5.55
N LEU A 90 27.82 1.79 -6.70
CA LEU A 90 26.66 0.90 -6.78
C LEU A 90 26.98 -0.51 -6.27
N TYR A 91 28.15 -1.05 -6.64
CA TYR A 91 28.63 -2.34 -6.19
C TYR A 91 28.79 -2.38 -4.67
N GLN A 92 29.49 -1.43 -4.08
CA GLN A 92 29.69 -1.35 -2.63
C GLN A 92 28.35 -1.28 -1.88
N HIS A 93 27.40 -0.49 -2.37
CA HIS A 93 26.09 -0.42 -1.76
C HIS A 93 25.28 -1.72 -1.88
N LEU A 94 25.47 -2.49 -2.94
CA LEU A 94 24.88 -3.82 -3.05
C LEU A 94 25.49 -4.79 -2.02
N GLN A 95 26.82 -4.78 -1.87
CA GLN A 95 27.53 -5.61 -0.89
C GLN A 95 27.16 -5.27 0.56
N LEU A 96 26.91 -4.00 0.84
CA LEU A 96 26.41 -3.51 2.14
C LEU A 96 24.91 -3.83 2.39
N GLY A 97 24.28 -4.62 1.52
CA GLY A 97 22.92 -5.13 1.70
C GLY A 97 21.80 -4.16 1.26
N ARG A 98 22.11 -3.08 0.53
CA ARG A 98 21.06 -2.25 -0.07
C ARG A 98 20.25 -3.04 -1.08
N SER A 99 18.92 -2.95 -1.00
CA SER A 99 18.04 -3.67 -1.93
C SER A 99 18.27 -3.22 -3.39
N ALA A 100 18.21 -4.18 -4.31
CA ALA A 100 18.31 -3.93 -5.74
C ALA A 100 17.29 -2.89 -6.24
N GLY A 101 16.07 -2.88 -5.64
CA GLY A 101 15.04 -1.88 -5.92
C GLY A 101 15.45 -0.46 -5.56
N THR A 102 16.10 -0.29 -4.40
CA THR A 102 16.65 1.00 -3.98
C THR A 102 17.75 1.47 -4.91
N LEU A 103 18.68 0.57 -5.28
CA LEU A 103 19.76 0.89 -6.21
C LEU A 103 19.22 1.31 -7.57
N LYS A 104 18.27 0.58 -8.13
CA LYS A 104 17.64 0.95 -9.42
C LYS A 104 16.96 2.31 -9.37
N THR A 105 16.25 2.60 -8.28
CA THR A 105 15.61 3.90 -8.08
C THR A 105 16.66 5.01 -8.01
N SER A 106 17.75 4.80 -7.26
CA SER A 106 18.86 5.76 -7.17
C SER A 106 19.51 6.00 -8.53
N VAL A 107 19.73 4.96 -9.32
CA VAL A 107 20.26 5.09 -10.69
C VAL A 107 19.33 5.91 -11.58
N GLY A 108 18.01 5.65 -11.52
CA GLY A 108 17.03 6.43 -12.27
C GLY A 108 16.96 7.91 -11.85
N GLN A 109 17.11 8.17 -10.55
CA GLN A 109 17.16 9.53 -10.01
C GLN A 109 18.46 10.24 -10.41
N PHE A 110 19.59 9.54 -10.34
CA PHE A 110 20.88 10.07 -10.78
C PHE A 110 20.89 10.36 -12.29
N GLN A 111 20.28 9.50 -13.10
CA GLN A 111 20.14 9.73 -14.54
C GLN A 111 19.38 11.02 -14.87
N ARG A 112 18.39 11.43 -14.05
CA ARG A 112 17.70 12.72 -14.24
C ARG A 112 18.68 13.90 -14.10
N PHE A 113 19.58 13.82 -13.13
CA PHE A 113 20.64 14.81 -12.96
C PHE A 113 21.62 14.81 -14.13
N VAL A 114 22.06 13.63 -14.61
CA VAL A 114 22.94 13.52 -15.79
C VAL A 114 22.30 14.15 -17.02
N ASN A 115 21.01 13.86 -17.27
CA ASN A 115 20.27 14.46 -18.38
C ASN A 115 20.19 15.98 -18.24
N TRP A 116 19.88 16.49 -17.04
CA TRP A 116 19.84 17.91 -16.78
C TRP A 116 21.22 18.58 -16.99
N CYS A 117 22.30 17.93 -16.55
CA CYS A 117 23.66 18.43 -16.82
C CYS A 117 23.95 18.54 -18.33
N ASP A 118 23.55 17.53 -19.10
CA ASP A 118 23.77 17.56 -20.56
C ASP A 118 23.06 18.72 -21.25
N ASP A 119 21.88 19.10 -20.73
CA ASP A 119 21.09 20.20 -21.28
C ASP A 119 21.51 21.60 -20.75
N ASN A 120 22.05 21.69 -19.51
CA ASN A 120 22.22 22.98 -18.81
C ASN A 120 23.67 23.26 -18.37
N TYR A 121 24.45 22.21 -18.04
CA TYR A 121 25.83 22.36 -17.56
C TYR A 121 26.64 21.09 -17.88
N VAL A 122 26.97 20.94 -19.14
CA VAL A 122 27.55 19.71 -19.71
C VAL A 122 28.83 19.23 -19.01
N GLU A 123 29.58 20.13 -18.37
CA GLU A 123 30.82 19.81 -17.62
C GLU A 123 30.55 19.25 -16.22
N GLY A 124 29.29 19.15 -15.80
CA GLY A 124 28.89 18.82 -14.45
C GLY A 124 29.44 17.51 -13.87
N LEU A 125 29.87 16.57 -14.72
CA LEU A 125 30.46 15.28 -14.29
C LEU A 125 31.97 15.19 -14.55
N ASP A 126 32.61 16.23 -15.02
CA ASP A 126 34.00 16.17 -15.51
C ASP A 126 35.03 16.28 -14.38
N SER A 127 34.69 16.94 -13.27
CA SER A 127 35.58 17.15 -12.10
C SER A 127 34.80 17.38 -10.82
N LYS A 128 35.49 17.26 -9.67
CA LYS A 128 34.93 17.57 -8.33
C LYS A 128 34.32 18.96 -8.27
N ARG A 129 35.04 19.99 -8.75
CA ARG A 129 34.58 21.38 -8.75
C ARG A 129 33.30 21.56 -9.59
N ASN A 130 33.29 20.97 -10.78
CA ASN A 130 32.15 21.05 -11.68
C ASN A 130 30.95 20.29 -11.14
N TYR A 131 31.18 19.14 -10.50
CA TYR A 131 30.11 18.37 -9.85
C TYR A 131 29.40 19.18 -8.74
N VAL A 132 30.19 19.79 -7.83
CA VAL A 132 29.63 20.64 -6.76
C VAL A 132 28.82 21.80 -7.34
N LYS A 133 29.37 22.49 -8.36
CA LYS A 133 28.65 23.58 -9.05
C LYS A 133 27.36 23.09 -9.71
N ALA A 134 27.42 21.95 -10.42
CA ALA A 134 26.25 21.34 -11.05
C ALA A 134 25.16 20.98 -10.02
N VAL A 135 25.55 20.42 -8.87
CA VAL A 135 24.60 20.08 -7.79
C VAL A 135 23.96 21.36 -7.22
N GLY A 136 24.71 22.44 -7.07
CA GLY A 136 24.15 23.74 -6.66
C GLY A 136 23.11 24.26 -7.66
N LEU A 137 23.46 24.33 -8.93
CA LEU A 137 22.55 24.80 -10.00
C LEU A 137 21.32 23.89 -10.13
N PHE A 138 21.49 22.57 -10.04
CA PHE A 138 20.37 21.63 -10.05
C PHE A 138 19.48 21.76 -8.81
N THR A 139 20.04 22.10 -7.67
CA THR A 139 19.26 22.38 -6.45
C THR A 139 18.35 23.60 -6.65
N GLU A 140 18.86 24.68 -7.24
CA GLU A 140 18.04 25.85 -7.57
C GLU A 140 16.94 25.51 -8.59
N TYR A 141 17.25 24.69 -9.59
CA TYR A 141 16.26 24.15 -10.53
C TYR A 141 15.17 23.34 -9.82
N LEU A 142 15.54 22.47 -8.87
CA LEU A 142 14.57 21.71 -8.09
C LEU A 142 13.67 22.63 -7.23
N ILE A 143 14.22 23.68 -6.65
CA ILE A 143 13.46 24.67 -5.87
C ILE A 143 12.46 25.41 -6.77
N ASP A 144 12.84 25.76 -8.00
CA ASP A 144 11.92 26.35 -8.97
C ASP A 144 10.78 25.39 -9.35
N LEU A 145 11.09 24.10 -9.57
CA LEU A 145 10.06 23.09 -9.83
C LEU A 145 9.08 22.90 -8.65
N ILE A 146 9.58 23.02 -7.39
CA ILE A 146 8.72 23.00 -6.20
C ILE A 146 7.79 24.22 -6.20
N ARG A 147 8.32 25.42 -6.44
CA ARG A 147 7.53 26.66 -6.50
C ARG A 147 6.42 26.59 -7.55
N LYS A 148 6.72 25.97 -8.69
CA LYS A 148 5.77 25.74 -9.78
C LYS A 148 4.82 24.54 -9.54
N SER A 149 4.93 23.88 -8.38
CA SER A 149 4.15 22.68 -8.04
C SER A 149 4.29 21.50 -9.03
N LEU A 150 5.39 21.47 -9.79
CA LEU A 150 5.68 20.40 -10.76
C LEU A 150 6.25 19.16 -10.09
N ILE A 151 6.90 19.31 -8.94
CA ILE A 151 7.37 18.18 -8.12
C ILE A 151 7.10 18.46 -6.64
N SER A 152 6.95 17.38 -5.85
CA SER A 152 6.83 17.52 -4.39
C SER A 152 8.19 17.82 -3.75
N ILE A 153 8.18 18.53 -2.61
CA ILE A 153 9.39 18.79 -1.82
C ILE A 153 10.11 17.50 -1.44
N ASN A 154 9.38 16.41 -1.16
CA ASN A 154 9.96 15.11 -0.81
C ASN A 154 10.64 14.44 -2.00
N THR A 155 10.13 14.63 -3.21
CA THR A 155 10.78 14.17 -4.46
C THR A 155 12.09 14.92 -4.68
N ALA A 156 12.08 16.25 -4.55
CA ALA A 156 13.27 17.09 -4.69
C ALA A 156 14.33 16.75 -3.63
N ALA A 157 13.95 16.62 -2.36
CA ALA A 157 14.85 16.22 -1.29
C ALA A 157 15.49 14.84 -1.55
N THR A 158 14.74 13.90 -2.14
CA THR A 158 15.28 12.58 -2.49
C THR A 158 16.26 12.65 -3.66
N LEU A 159 15.99 13.46 -4.69
CA LEU A 159 16.91 13.72 -5.80
C LEU A 159 18.21 14.33 -5.28
N GLN A 160 18.14 15.39 -4.48
CA GLN A 160 19.33 16.02 -3.89
C GLN A 160 20.12 15.04 -3.01
N LEU A 161 19.44 14.22 -2.19
CA LEU A 161 20.11 13.24 -1.33
C LEU A 161 20.92 12.23 -2.14
N VAL A 162 20.40 11.76 -3.28
CA VAL A 162 21.12 10.82 -4.16
C VAL A 162 22.41 11.48 -4.68
N LEU A 163 22.36 12.75 -5.06
CA LEU A 163 23.54 13.48 -5.54
C LEU A 163 24.57 13.65 -4.44
N TYR A 164 24.13 14.00 -3.22
CA TYR A 164 25.01 14.17 -2.07
C TYR A 164 25.68 12.85 -1.68
N THR A 165 24.94 11.75 -1.58
CA THR A 165 25.51 10.43 -1.22
C THR A 165 26.49 9.94 -2.28
N THR A 166 26.16 10.10 -3.57
CA THR A 166 27.03 9.75 -4.69
C THR A 166 28.30 10.60 -4.70
N GLY A 167 28.18 11.92 -4.58
CA GLY A 167 29.32 12.82 -4.63
C GLY A 167 30.26 12.64 -3.44
N ARG A 168 29.76 12.47 -2.24
CA ARG A 168 30.56 12.16 -1.05
C ARG A 168 31.38 10.89 -1.23
N TYR A 169 30.77 9.86 -1.80
CA TYR A 169 31.48 8.62 -2.07
C TYR A 169 32.58 8.80 -3.12
N ILE A 170 32.23 9.34 -4.29
CA ILE A 170 33.16 9.48 -5.43
C ILE A 170 34.34 10.38 -5.09
N TYR A 171 34.13 11.43 -4.31
CA TYR A 171 35.16 12.45 -3.98
C TYR A 171 35.72 12.29 -2.56
N SER A 172 35.47 11.15 -1.92
CA SER A 172 36.01 10.78 -0.59
C SER A 172 35.81 11.88 0.45
N ASP A 173 34.54 12.29 0.63
CA ASP A 173 34.13 13.31 1.62
C ASP A 173 33.40 12.67 2.82
N PRO A 174 34.13 12.14 3.81
CA PRO A 174 33.52 11.46 4.97
C PRO A 174 32.83 12.44 5.92
N TYR A 175 33.25 13.70 5.95
CA TYR A 175 32.76 14.71 6.88
C TYR A 175 31.57 15.50 6.33
N GLY A 176 31.27 15.39 5.02
CA GLY A 176 30.13 16.05 4.41
C GLY A 176 30.32 17.53 4.07
N ASP A 177 31.58 17.97 3.94
CA ASP A 177 31.94 19.37 3.63
C ASP A 177 31.78 19.71 2.15
N LEU A 178 31.75 18.72 1.28
CA LEU A 178 31.72 18.88 -0.17
C LEU A 178 30.60 19.83 -0.66
N PHE A 179 29.46 19.78 0.00
CA PHE A 179 28.28 20.55 -0.38
C PHE A 179 27.96 21.69 0.62
N ARG A 180 28.94 22.09 1.45
CA ARG A 180 28.80 23.23 2.34
C ARG A 180 28.48 24.49 1.51
N GLY A 181 27.42 25.21 1.89
CA GLY A 181 26.95 26.39 1.15
C GLY A 181 25.85 26.08 0.11
N ILE A 182 25.57 24.82 -0.23
CA ILE A 182 24.41 24.48 -1.06
C ILE A 182 23.18 24.34 -0.16
N ARG A 183 22.09 25.02 -0.52
CA ARG A 183 20.84 24.96 0.22
C ARG A 183 20.31 23.53 0.31
N LYS A 184 20.09 23.02 1.52
CA LYS A 184 19.53 21.70 1.75
C LYS A 184 18.01 21.73 1.61
N ILE A 185 17.45 20.83 0.80
CA ILE A 185 16.02 20.62 0.68
C ILE A 185 15.61 19.57 1.72
N SER A 186 14.92 20.01 2.78
CA SER A 186 14.46 19.12 3.85
C SER A 186 13.15 18.46 3.47
N ARG A 187 12.99 17.19 3.85
CA ARG A 187 11.71 16.49 3.69
C ARG A 187 10.65 17.11 4.60
N SER A 188 9.45 17.22 4.09
CA SER A 188 8.28 17.67 4.86
C SER A 188 7.38 16.51 5.19
N THR A 189 7.04 16.34 6.47
CA THR A 189 6.04 15.36 6.91
C THR A 189 4.63 15.76 6.47
N LYS A 190 4.36 17.07 6.40
CA LYS A 190 3.07 17.63 5.91
C LYS A 190 2.81 17.38 4.43
N ALA A 191 3.86 17.13 3.64
CA ALA A 191 3.73 16.84 2.20
C ALA A 191 3.50 15.34 1.90
N VAL A 192 3.42 14.49 2.92
CA VAL A 192 3.09 13.07 2.75
C VAL A 192 1.57 12.95 2.69
N LYS A 193 1.02 12.61 1.53
CA LYS A 193 -0.39 12.23 1.44
C LYS A 193 -0.57 10.90 2.15
N VAL A 194 -1.34 10.91 3.23
CA VAL A 194 -1.77 9.69 3.90
C VAL A 194 -2.65 8.89 2.93
N THR A 195 -2.53 7.58 2.96
CA THR A 195 -3.35 6.71 2.11
C THR A 195 -4.71 6.59 2.75
N GLN A 196 -5.73 7.11 2.09
CA GLN A 196 -7.11 6.98 2.54
C GLN A 196 -7.52 5.50 2.59
N THR A 197 -8.23 5.14 3.65
CA THR A 197 -8.85 3.83 3.79
C THR A 197 -9.99 3.72 2.77
N PRO A 198 -10.10 2.62 2.01
CA PRO A 198 -11.19 2.45 1.06
C PRO A 198 -12.51 2.29 1.81
N GLU A 199 -13.59 2.78 1.22
CA GLU A 199 -14.93 2.66 1.74
C GLU A 199 -15.40 1.20 1.83
N GLU A 200 -16.26 0.87 2.78
CA GLU A 200 -16.73 -0.50 3.03
C GLU A 200 -17.35 -1.16 1.78
N HIS A 201 -18.13 -0.40 1.01
CA HIS A 201 -18.71 -0.91 -0.24
C HIS A 201 -17.64 -1.22 -1.30
N GLN A 202 -16.56 -0.42 -1.38
CA GLN A 202 -15.43 -0.67 -2.27
C GLN A 202 -14.67 -1.93 -1.84
N VAL A 203 -14.46 -2.11 -0.53
CA VAL A 203 -13.83 -3.29 0.06
C VAL A 203 -14.63 -4.55 -0.26
N LYS A 204 -15.93 -4.57 0.04
CA LYS A 204 -16.83 -5.72 -0.23
C LYS A 204 -16.85 -6.07 -1.72
N SER A 205 -17.03 -5.09 -2.59
CA SER A 205 -17.02 -5.29 -4.04
C SER A 205 -15.69 -5.84 -4.55
N ALA A 206 -14.57 -5.29 -4.07
CA ALA A 206 -13.23 -5.73 -4.48
C ALA A 206 -12.93 -7.17 -4.03
N LEU A 207 -13.19 -7.51 -2.75
CA LEU A 207 -12.99 -8.86 -2.24
C LEU A 207 -13.83 -9.88 -3.00
N LYS A 208 -15.10 -9.57 -3.30
CA LYS A 208 -16.00 -10.42 -4.06
C LYS A 208 -15.47 -10.64 -5.48
N MET A 209 -15.08 -9.56 -6.17
CA MET A 209 -14.54 -9.62 -7.52
C MET A 209 -13.24 -10.45 -7.58
N TYR A 210 -12.30 -10.20 -6.68
CA TYR A 210 -11.02 -10.93 -6.65
C TYR A 210 -11.24 -12.41 -6.33
N SER A 211 -12.15 -12.72 -5.38
CA SER A 211 -12.50 -14.09 -5.03
C SER A 211 -13.13 -14.84 -6.22
N LEU A 212 -14.08 -14.23 -6.92
CA LEU A 212 -14.71 -14.83 -8.10
C LEU A 212 -13.69 -15.09 -9.22
N VAL A 213 -12.82 -14.11 -9.53
CA VAL A 213 -11.76 -14.26 -10.53
C VAL A 213 -10.79 -15.37 -10.13
N PHE A 214 -10.35 -15.38 -8.86
CA PHE A 214 -9.44 -16.40 -8.36
C PHE A 214 -10.05 -17.80 -8.47
N HIS A 215 -11.22 -18.00 -7.89
CA HIS A 215 -11.81 -19.33 -7.81
C HIS A 215 -12.18 -19.88 -9.19
N GLN A 216 -12.88 -19.12 -10.02
CA GLN A 216 -13.33 -19.60 -11.32
C GLN A 216 -12.16 -19.90 -12.27
N LEU A 217 -11.13 -19.04 -12.33
CA LEU A 217 -10.00 -19.25 -13.23
C LEU A 217 -8.99 -20.27 -12.68
N ALA A 218 -8.83 -20.37 -11.36
CA ALA A 218 -8.02 -21.42 -10.74
C ALA A 218 -8.66 -22.78 -10.94
N ASP A 219 -9.97 -22.93 -10.71
CA ASP A 219 -10.69 -24.20 -10.93
C ASP A 219 -10.67 -24.60 -12.40
N PHE A 220 -10.95 -23.67 -13.30
CA PHE A 220 -10.82 -23.91 -14.75
C PHE A 220 -9.44 -24.46 -15.13
N THR A 221 -8.39 -23.94 -14.49
CA THR A 221 -7.01 -24.32 -14.81
C THR A 221 -6.63 -25.64 -14.17
N LEU A 222 -6.88 -25.79 -12.86
CA LEU A 222 -6.45 -26.97 -12.08
C LEU A 222 -7.25 -28.21 -12.45
N ASN A 223 -8.55 -28.08 -12.71
CA ASN A 223 -9.43 -29.17 -13.11
C ASN A 223 -9.40 -29.45 -14.62
N PHE A 224 -8.56 -28.73 -15.36
CA PHE A 224 -8.46 -28.85 -16.81
C PHE A 224 -9.82 -28.77 -17.53
N GLU A 225 -10.65 -27.82 -17.11
CA GLU A 225 -11.96 -27.63 -17.70
C GLU A 225 -11.86 -27.19 -19.17
N LYS A 226 -12.90 -27.47 -19.95
CA LYS A 226 -12.90 -27.21 -21.40
C LYS A 226 -13.26 -25.75 -21.75
N PHE A 227 -12.67 -25.27 -22.84
CA PHE A 227 -13.13 -24.07 -23.55
C PHE A 227 -14.34 -24.41 -24.45
N PRO A 228 -15.26 -23.46 -24.64
CA PRO A 228 -15.37 -22.19 -23.94
C PRO A 228 -15.92 -22.39 -22.52
N LYS A 229 -15.52 -21.52 -21.58
CA LYS A 229 -15.98 -21.54 -20.18
C LYS A 229 -16.79 -20.30 -19.87
N ARG A 230 -17.95 -20.46 -19.28
CA ARG A 230 -18.73 -19.38 -18.71
C ARG A 230 -18.18 -19.03 -17.34
N LEU A 231 -18.03 -17.72 -17.11
CA LEU A 231 -17.64 -17.13 -15.82
C LEU A 231 -18.79 -16.26 -15.34
N ASP A 232 -19.30 -16.53 -14.15
CA ASP A 232 -20.44 -15.83 -13.58
C ASP A 232 -19.98 -14.79 -12.55
N PHE A 233 -20.49 -13.55 -12.68
CA PHE A 233 -20.23 -12.43 -11.80
C PHE A 233 -21.55 -11.84 -11.32
N GLU A 234 -21.50 -10.93 -10.35
CA GLU A 234 -22.70 -10.33 -9.76
C GLU A 234 -23.59 -9.59 -10.78
N HIS A 235 -22.96 -8.94 -11.75
CA HIS A 235 -23.66 -8.11 -12.76
C HIS A 235 -23.75 -8.77 -14.13
N GLY A 236 -23.65 -10.09 -14.20
CA GLY A 236 -23.74 -10.83 -15.44
C GLY A 236 -22.68 -11.90 -15.61
N TYR A 237 -22.47 -12.32 -16.84
CA TYR A 237 -21.51 -13.36 -17.15
C TYR A 237 -20.61 -12.97 -18.32
N PHE A 238 -19.45 -13.65 -18.41
CA PHE A 238 -18.51 -13.55 -19.50
C PHE A 238 -18.12 -14.93 -20.00
N TRP A 239 -17.97 -15.06 -21.30
CA TRP A 239 -17.43 -16.26 -21.89
C TRP A 239 -15.93 -16.14 -22.09
N PHE A 240 -15.22 -17.19 -21.73
CA PHE A 240 -13.78 -17.33 -21.86
C PHE A 240 -13.44 -18.22 -23.05
N PHE A 241 -12.81 -17.65 -24.07
CA PHE A 241 -12.33 -18.31 -25.27
C PHE A 241 -10.80 -18.22 -25.41
N PRO A 242 -10.15 -19.23 -26.07
CA PRO A 242 -8.71 -19.21 -26.32
C PRO A 242 -8.35 -18.27 -27.49
N THR A 243 -8.39 -16.96 -27.24
CA THR A 243 -8.17 -15.91 -28.25
C THR A 243 -7.43 -14.72 -27.63
N GLN A 244 -7.01 -13.76 -28.45
CA GLN A 244 -6.32 -12.54 -27.98
C GLN A 244 -7.19 -11.68 -27.05
N MET A 245 -8.52 -11.68 -27.26
CA MET A 245 -9.48 -11.07 -26.33
C MET A 245 -10.31 -12.17 -25.68
N PRO A 246 -9.78 -12.76 -24.61
CA PRO A 246 -10.29 -14.02 -24.10
C PRO A 246 -11.67 -13.89 -23.46
N PHE A 247 -11.98 -12.75 -22.85
CA PHE A 247 -13.20 -12.55 -22.05
C PHE A 247 -14.09 -11.51 -22.71
N ALA A 248 -15.34 -11.88 -23.00
CA ALA A 248 -16.42 -10.96 -23.35
C ALA A 248 -17.77 -11.55 -22.95
N GLY A 249 -18.76 -10.69 -22.78
CA GLY A 249 -20.11 -11.04 -22.39
C GLY A 249 -21.11 -10.01 -22.89
N PRO A 250 -22.42 -10.17 -22.58
CA PRO A 250 -23.47 -9.29 -23.08
C PRO A 250 -23.22 -7.79 -22.83
N SER A 251 -22.60 -7.45 -21.70
CA SER A 251 -22.36 -6.06 -21.31
C SER A 251 -21.30 -5.34 -22.16
N ASN A 252 -20.35 -6.08 -22.79
CA ASN A 252 -19.19 -5.46 -23.43
C ASN A 252 -18.83 -6.01 -24.81
N VAL A 253 -19.57 -7.00 -25.32
CA VAL A 253 -19.27 -7.65 -26.61
C VAL A 253 -19.28 -6.65 -27.77
N ASP A 254 -20.23 -5.71 -27.79
CA ASP A 254 -20.36 -4.74 -28.87
C ASP A 254 -19.21 -3.76 -28.94
N VAL A 255 -18.72 -3.30 -27.77
CA VAL A 255 -17.56 -2.41 -27.69
C VAL A 255 -16.29 -3.14 -28.13
N LYS A 256 -16.12 -4.37 -27.68
CA LYS A 256 -14.91 -5.18 -27.96
C LYS A 256 -14.87 -5.67 -29.41
N THR A 257 -15.99 -6.00 -30.01
CA THR A 257 -16.05 -6.53 -31.38
C THR A 257 -15.87 -5.46 -32.46
N LYS A 258 -16.10 -4.16 -32.15
CA LYS A 258 -15.87 -3.06 -33.09
C LYS A 258 -14.44 -2.96 -33.61
N HIS A 259 -13.45 -3.42 -32.85
CA HIS A 259 -12.02 -3.20 -33.13
C HIS A 259 -11.24 -4.41 -33.65
N GLY A 260 -11.87 -5.60 -33.84
CA GLY A 260 -11.10 -6.79 -34.19
C GLY A 260 -11.77 -7.76 -35.15
N LYS A 261 -11.08 -8.08 -36.26
CA LYS A 261 -11.50 -9.11 -37.25
C LYS A 261 -11.59 -10.51 -36.62
N SER A 262 -10.79 -10.83 -35.60
CA SER A 262 -10.69 -12.16 -34.97
C SER A 262 -11.90 -12.55 -34.09
N TYR A 263 -12.78 -11.62 -33.73
CA TYR A 263 -13.92 -11.90 -32.85
C TYR A 263 -15.16 -12.35 -33.60
N ARG A 264 -15.20 -12.22 -34.89
CA ARG A 264 -16.37 -12.56 -35.72
C ARG A 264 -16.77 -14.02 -35.65
N ALA A 265 -15.81 -14.91 -35.32
CA ALA A 265 -16.03 -16.34 -35.21
C ALA A 265 -16.62 -16.77 -33.85
N TYR A 266 -16.59 -15.93 -32.81
CA TYR A 266 -17.02 -16.30 -31.47
C TYR A 266 -18.33 -15.61 -31.08
N ASP A 267 -19.25 -16.39 -30.53
CA ASP A 267 -20.51 -15.94 -29.94
C ASP A 267 -20.31 -15.85 -28.42
N TYR A 268 -20.08 -14.65 -27.93
CA TYR A 268 -19.87 -14.37 -26.50
C TYR A 268 -21.18 -14.23 -25.70
N ILE A 269 -22.34 -14.37 -26.37
CA ILE A 269 -23.63 -14.41 -25.70
C ILE A 269 -23.98 -15.86 -25.37
N ASN A 270 -23.85 -16.77 -26.34
CA ASN A 270 -24.21 -18.18 -26.19
C ASN A 270 -23.03 -19.11 -25.93
N GLY A 271 -21.80 -18.64 -25.92
CA GLY A 271 -20.61 -19.44 -25.63
C GLY A 271 -20.26 -20.48 -26.69
N LYS A 272 -20.43 -20.17 -27.95
CA LYS A 272 -20.19 -21.08 -29.08
C LYS A 272 -19.41 -20.41 -30.21
N VAL A 273 -18.93 -21.22 -31.14
CA VAL A 273 -18.40 -20.71 -32.40
C VAL A 273 -19.58 -20.46 -33.34
N ASN A 274 -19.63 -19.26 -33.93
CA ASN A 274 -20.68 -18.85 -34.87
C ASN A 274 -20.77 -19.83 -36.06
N SER A 275 -21.95 -19.96 -36.65
CA SER A 275 -22.17 -20.69 -37.89
C SER A 275 -21.39 -20.01 -39.02
N LEU A 276 -21.21 -20.72 -40.14
CA LEU A 276 -20.54 -20.14 -41.32
C LEU A 276 -21.36 -18.96 -41.87
N GLU A 277 -22.68 -19.10 -41.89
CA GLU A 277 -23.64 -18.12 -42.36
C GLU A 277 -23.55 -16.82 -41.52
N ASP A 278 -23.53 -16.92 -40.17
CA ASP A 278 -23.39 -15.78 -39.30
C ASP A 278 -22.08 -15.03 -39.51
N ILE A 279 -20.98 -15.77 -39.76
CA ILE A 279 -19.68 -15.16 -40.01
C ILE A 279 -19.66 -14.48 -41.37
N LYS A 280 -20.26 -15.11 -42.42
CA LYS A 280 -20.38 -14.53 -43.76
C LYS A 280 -21.06 -13.16 -43.76
N GLN A 281 -22.10 -12.98 -42.94
CA GLN A 281 -22.77 -11.69 -42.76
C GLN A 281 -21.84 -10.60 -42.21
N LYS A 282 -20.82 -10.99 -41.44
CA LYS A 282 -19.89 -10.07 -40.76
C LYS A 282 -18.60 -9.82 -41.54
N VAL A 283 -18.34 -10.53 -42.68
CA VAL A 283 -17.12 -10.41 -43.46
C VAL A 283 -17.44 -10.22 -44.95
N LYS A 284 -16.58 -9.45 -45.65
CA LYS A 284 -16.78 -9.15 -47.07
C LYS A 284 -16.39 -10.31 -47.99
N ILE A 285 -15.55 -11.23 -47.55
CA ILE A 285 -14.95 -12.28 -48.35
C ILE A 285 -15.28 -13.64 -47.75
N GLU A 286 -15.94 -14.51 -48.49
CA GLU A 286 -16.42 -15.82 -48.02
C GLU A 286 -15.28 -16.73 -47.52
N SER A 287 -14.17 -16.77 -48.23
CA SER A 287 -12.99 -17.56 -47.82
C SER A 287 -12.45 -17.11 -46.44
N SER A 288 -12.57 -15.82 -46.13
CA SER A 288 -12.20 -15.30 -44.78
C SER A 288 -13.11 -15.84 -43.70
N ALA A 289 -14.41 -16.06 -43.95
CA ALA A 289 -15.35 -16.66 -42.98
C ALA A 289 -14.97 -18.12 -42.68
N ILE A 290 -14.69 -18.89 -43.71
CA ILE A 290 -14.25 -20.31 -43.61
C ILE A 290 -12.97 -20.40 -42.78
N ILE A 291 -11.97 -19.59 -43.11
CA ILE A 291 -10.68 -19.55 -42.39
C ILE A 291 -10.89 -19.14 -40.91
N ALA A 292 -11.67 -18.11 -40.66
CA ALA A 292 -11.93 -17.64 -39.28
C ALA A 292 -12.61 -18.71 -38.42
N ARG A 293 -13.64 -19.40 -38.97
CA ARG A 293 -14.35 -20.48 -38.26
C ARG A 293 -13.41 -21.66 -38.00
N LYS A 294 -12.69 -22.13 -39.00
CA LYS A 294 -11.74 -23.23 -38.91
C LYS A 294 -10.63 -22.92 -37.88
N SER A 295 -10.11 -21.69 -37.90
CA SER A 295 -9.09 -21.23 -36.93
C SER A 295 -9.64 -21.21 -35.50
N ALA A 296 -10.87 -20.75 -35.30
CA ALA A 296 -11.51 -20.72 -33.96
C ALA A 296 -11.71 -22.14 -33.41
N LEU A 297 -12.25 -23.07 -34.20
CA LEU A 297 -12.43 -24.46 -33.81
C LEU A 297 -11.09 -25.15 -33.52
N ASN A 298 -10.09 -24.95 -34.34
CA ASN A 298 -8.75 -25.52 -34.16
C ASN A 298 -8.11 -25.01 -32.86
N LYS A 299 -8.24 -23.71 -32.53
CA LYS A 299 -7.72 -23.15 -31.29
C LYS A 299 -8.41 -23.74 -30.08
N ILE A 300 -9.74 -23.85 -30.08
CA ILE A 300 -10.50 -24.49 -29.01
C ILE A 300 -10.06 -25.95 -28.82
N ASN A 301 -10.00 -26.71 -29.89
CA ASN A 301 -9.57 -28.11 -29.86
C ASN A 301 -8.13 -28.28 -29.34
N TYR A 302 -7.20 -27.44 -29.80
CA TYR A 302 -5.82 -27.44 -29.35
C TYR A 302 -5.73 -27.10 -27.85
N SER A 303 -6.39 -26.01 -27.41
CA SER A 303 -6.36 -25.57 -26.01
C SER A 303 -7.05 -26.56 -25.06
N ASN A 304 -8.02 -27.34 -25.57
CA ASN A 304 -8.69 -28.40 -24.83
C ASN A 304 -7.89 -29.71 -24.74
N LYS A 305 -6.84 -29.85 -25.54
CA LYS A 305 -5.92 -31.00 -25.47
C LYS A 305 -4.61 -30.67 -24.75
N ASN A 306 -4.27 -29.37 -24.65
CA ASN A 306 -3.01 -28.94 -24.07
C ASN A 306 -3.24 -28.29 -22.68
N LYS A 307 -2.79 -29.01 -21.64
CA LYS A 307 -2.90 -28.56 -20.24
C LYS A 307 -2.18 -27.23 -20.00
N TYR A 308 -1.09 -26.95 -20.69
CA TYR A 308 -0.26 -25.75 -20.55
C TYR A 308 -0.41 -24.79 -21.74
N ASP A 309 -1.57 -24.82 -22.40
CA ASP A 309 -1.87 -23.84 -23.46
C ASP A 309 -1.71 -22.40 -22.94
N ILE A 310 -1.22 -21.52 -23.81
CA ILE A 310 -0.91 -20.12 -23.44
C ILE A 310 -2.12 -19.34 -22.91
N HIS A 311 -3.33 -19.61 -23.43
CA HIS A 311 -4.53 -18.93 -22.95
C HIS A 311 -4.92 -19.41 -21.55
N ARG A 312 -4.74 -20.70 -21.27
CA ARG A 312 -4.93 -21.30 -19.95
C ARG A 312 -3.89 -20.79 -18.95
N MET A 313 -2.61 -20.70 -19.35
CA MET A 313 -1.54 -20.12 -18.54
C MET A 313 -1.79 -18.63 -18.24
N LYS A 314 -2.33 -17.86 -19.19
CA LYS A 314 -2.72 -16.46 -18.96
C LYS A 314 -3.91 -16.33 -18.00
N ALA A 315 -4.90 -17.23 -18.06
CA ALA A 315 -6.00 -17.27 -17.11
C ALA A 315 -5.50 -17.60 -15.71
N ALA A 316 -4.64 -18.61 -15.59
CA ALA A 316 -3.95 -18.94 -14.34
C ALA A 316 -3.16 -17.76 -13.78
N SER A 317 -2.47 -16.98 -14.63
CA SER A 317 -1.78 -15.76 -14.23
C SER A 317 -2.73 -14.71 -13.66
N MET A 318 -3.91 -14.56 -14.24
CA MET A 318 -4.92 -13.64 -13.71
C MET A 318 -5.49 -14.11 -12.38
N ALA A 319 -5.75 -15.41 -12.24
CA ALA A 319 -6.15 -16.02 -10.97
C ALA A 319 -5.08 -15.80 -9.88
N PHE A 320 -3.81 -16.00 -10.22
CA PHE A 320 -2.72 -15.82 -9.26
C PHE A 320 -2.54 -14.35 -8.86
N GLN A 321 -2.77 -13.40 -9.78
CA GLN A 321 -2.80 -11.97 -9.45
C GLN A 321 -3.98 -11.62 -8.53
N ALA A 322 -5.16 -12.20 -8.77
CA ALA A 322 -6.31 -12.04 -7.87
C ALA A 322 -6.01 -12.58 -6.47
N PHE A 323 -5.36 -13.76 -6.39
CA PHE A 323 -4.87 -14.30 -5.12
C PHE A 323 -3.90 -13.36 -4.41
N MET A 324 -2.92 -12.77 -5.13
CA MET A 324 -1.99 -11.81 -4.52
C MET A 324 -2.70 -10.59 -3.94
N MET A 325 -3.77 -10.12 -4.58
CA MET A 325 -4.59 -9.02 -4.05
C MET A 325 -5.39 -9.45 -2.82
N LEU A 326 -5.98 -10.64 -2.81
CA LEU A 326 -6.64 -11.24 -1.65
C LEU A 326 -5.67 -11.46 -0.49
N PHE A 327 -4.47 -11.93 -0.78
CA PHE A 327 -3.40 -12.09 0.20
C PHE A 327 -2.99 -10.76 0.83
N SER A 328 -2.83 -9.71 0.02
CA SER A 328 -2.56 -8.35 0.51
C SER A 328 -3.69 -7.83 1.39
N ALA A 329 -4.95 -8.08 1.03
CA ALA A 329 -6.12 -7.70 1.83
C ALA A 329 -6.16 -8.41 3.19
N THR A 330 -5.84 -9.71 3.21
CA THR A 330 -5.87 -10.55 4.41
C THR A 330 -4.71 -10.26 5.36
N THR A 331 -3.50 -10.11 4.84
CA THR A 331 -2.27 -9.95 5.65
C THR A 331 -1.92 -8.49 5.94
N GLY A 332 -2.41 -7.55 5.13
CA GLY A 332 -1.95 -6.16 5.16
C GLY A 332 -0.50 -5.96 4.67
N MET A 333 0.15 -6.99 4.12
CA MET A 333 1.52 -6.87 3.61
C MET A 333 1.60 -5.87 2.46
N SER A 334 2.65 -5.05 2.49
CA SER A 334 2.98 -4.19 1.36
C SER A 334 3.45 -5.02 0.16
N LEU A 335 3.29 -4.46 -1.04
CA LEU A 335 3.75 -5.14 -2.26
C LEU A 335 5.25 -5.48 -2.23
N GLY A 336 6.07 -4.62 -1.61
CA GLY A 336 7.51 -4.89 -1.44
C GLY A 336 7.78 -6.10 -0.55
N GLN A 337 7.08 -6.23 0.57
CA GLN A 337 7.16 -7.40 1.45
C GLN A 337 6.72 -8.66 0.72
N MET A 338 5.56 -8.62 0.03
CA MET A 338 5.08 -9.77 -0.77
C MET A 338 6.09 -10.19 -1.83
N ALA A 339 6.65 -9.23 -2.59
CA ALA A 339 7.62 -9.52 -3.64
C ALA A 339 8.93 -10.12 -3.13
N SER A 340 9.27 -9.88 -1.86
CA SER A 340 10.49 -10.41 -1.21
C SER A 340 10.28 -11.71 -0.44
N LEU A 341 9.03 -12.21 -0.32
CA LEU A 341 8.77 -13.49 0.33
C LEU A 341 9.42 -14.62 -0.44
N GLU A 342 10.48 -15.19 0.11
CA GLU A 342 11.13 -16.38 -0.43
C GLU A 342 10.28 -17.61 -0.12
N TRP A 343 10.36 -18.67 -0.95
CA TRP A 343 9.57 -19.88 -0.79
C TRP A 343 10.47 -21.11 -0.72
N GLY A 344 10.31 -21.93 0.33
CA GLY A 344 11.11 -23.14 0.58
C GLY A 344 10.42 -24.46 0.25
N GLY A 345 9.13 -24.44 -0.08
CA GLY A 345 8.33 -25.65 -0.39
C GLY A 345 7.55 -26.19 0.79
N ASP A 346 8.22 -26.62 1.84
CA ASP A 346 7.54 -27.15 3.04
C ASP A 346 7.16 -26.03 4.00
N TYR A 347 5.93 -26.10 4.51
CA TYR A 347 5.43 -25.11 5.46
C TYR A 347 4.58 -25.79 6.55
N HIS A 348 4.57 -25.17 7.73
CA HIS A 348 3.72 -25.56 8.86
C HIS A 348 2.64 -24.52 9.09
N VAL A 349 1.47 -24.97 9.49
CA VAL A 349 0.33 -24.13 9.87
C VAL A 349 0.09 -24.34 11.35
N ASP A 350 0.51 -23.38 12.16
CA ASP A 350 0.26 -23.39 13.59
C ASP A 350 -1.09 -22.72 13.90
N HIS A 351 -1.76 -23.20 14.94
CA HIS A 351 -2.94 -22.55 15.48
C HIS A 351 -2.49 -21.41 16.38
N ASP A 352 -2.80 -20.19 15.94
CA ASP A 352 -2.59 -18.99 16.75
C ASP A 352 -3.91 -18.53 17.38
N ARG A 353 -3.83 -17.63 18.33
CA ARG A 353 -4.98 -17.11 19.10
C ARG A 353 -5.82 -16.18 18.21
N GLN A 354 -7.11 -16.08 18.48
CA GLN A 354 -8.07 -15.11 17.87
C GLN A 354 -8.42 -15.34 16.38
N GLY A 355 -8.42 -16.60 15.90
CA GLY A 355 -8.89 -16.92 14.53
C GLY A 355 -7.87 -16.73 13.42
N PHE A 356 -6.64 -16.36 13.75
CA PHE A 356 -5.51 -16.33 12.84
C PHE A 356 -4.69 -17.61 12.93
N LYS A 357 -4.04 -17.95 11.82
CA LYS A 357 -3.06 -19.04 11.74
C LYS A 357 -1.73 -18.50 11.28
N SER A 358 -0.67 -18.90 11.96
CA SER A 358 0.70 -18.61 11.55
C SER A 358 1.13 -19.60 10.46
N ILE A 359 1.65 -19.09 9.37
CA ILE A 359 2.31 -19.87 8.32
C ILE A 359 3.80 -19.70 8.50
N LYS A 360 4.48 -20.80 8.88
CA LYS A 360 5.92 -20.83 9.15
C LYS A 360 6.61 -21.77 8.17
N TYR A 361 7.70 -21.33 7.60
CA TYR A 361 8.56 -22.16 6.75
C TYR A 361 10.00 -21.66 6.71
N ARG A 362 10.90 -22.50 6.21
CA ARG A 362 12.29 -22.11 5.93
C ARG A 362 12.50 -21.93 4.43
N ALA A 363 13.13 -20.82 4.06
CA ALA A 363 13.50 -20.53 2.69
C ALA A 363 14.95 -20.01 2.65
N HIS A 364 15.81 -20.72 1.94
CA HIS A 364 17.23 -20.36 1.77
C HIS A 364 17.95 -20.00 3.09
N GLY A 365 17.69 -20.78 4.15
CA GLY A 365 18.27 -20.59 5.49
C GLY A 365 17.62 -19.53 6.36
N LYS A 366 16.57 -18.84 5.86
CA LYS A 366 15.82 -17.84 6.62
C LYS A 366 14.51 -18.41 7.14
N HIS A 367 14.12 -18.04 8.34
CA HIS A 367 12.78 -18.27 8.84
C HIS A 367 11.83 -17.21 8.28
N VAL A 368 10.73 -17.65 7.69
CA VAL A 368 9.65 -16.80 7.19
C VAL A 368 8.38 -17.14 7.98
N GLU A 369 7.74 -16.13 8.49
CA GLU A 369 6.49 -16.23 9.23
C GLU A 369 5.53 -15.12 8.81
N PHE A 370 4.25 -15.47 8.62
CA PHE A 370 3.18 -14.50 8.43
C PHE A 370 1.84 -15.09 8.91
N TYR A 371 0.88 -14.22 9.17
CA TYR A 371 -0.41 -14.58 9.74
C TYR A 371 -1.52 -14.42 8.72
N ILE A 372 -2.43 -15.42 8.64
CA ILE A 372 -3.62 -15.40 7.80
C ILE A 372 -4.84 -15.83 8.61
N GLU A 373 -6.01 -15.35 8.24
CA GLU A 373 -7.27 -15.83 8.83
C GLU A 373 -7.49 -17.31 8.55
N SER A 374 -8.03 -18.05 9.50
CA SER A 374 -8.22 -19.51 9.39
C SER A 374 -9.00 -19.93 8.13
N LYS A 375 -10.02 -19.15 7.75
CA LYS A 375 -10.81 -19.37 6.52
C LYS A 375 -10.01 -19.13 5.22
N PHE A 376 -8.91 -18.37 5.27
CA PHE A 376 -8.07 -18.09 4.11
C PHE A 376 -7.07 -19.21 3.80
N VAL A 377 -6.85 -20.17 4.71
CA VAL A 377 -5.90 -21.28 4.51
C VAL A 377 -6.27 -22.14 3.30
N ALA A 378 -7.55 -22.38 3.05
CA ALA A 378 -8.00 -23.13 1.87
C ALA A 378 -7.66 -22.39 0.56
N VAL A 379 -7.84 -21.07 0.53
CA VAL A 379 -7.48 -20.20 -0.59
C VAL A 379 -5.97 -20.24 -0.83
N PHE A 380 -5.18 -20.14 0.23
CA PHE A 380 -3.71 -20.22 0.19
C PHE A 380 -3.25 -21.58 -0.38
N LYS A 381 -3.78 -22.70 0.12
CA LYS A 381 -3.46 -24.06 -0.39
C LYS A 381 -3.79 -24.21 -1.88
N LYS A 382 -4.94 -23.67 -2.32
CA LYS A 382 -5.33 -23.67 -3.74
C LYS A 382 -4.37 -22.85 -4.61
N ALA A 383 -3.92 -21.71 -4.09
CA ALA A 383 -2.93 -20.87 -4.78
C ALA A 383 -1.56 -21.55 -4.91
N LEU A 384 -1.14 -22.35 -3.91
CA LEU A 384 0.09 -23.16 -4.02
C LEU A 384 -0.02 -24.21 -5.13
N LYS A 385 -1.17 -24.91 -5.25
CA LYS A 385 -1.41 -25.83 -6.38
C LYS A 385 -1.32 -25.10 -7.73
N LEU A 386 -1.85 -23.88 -7.80
CA LEU A 386 -1.77 -23.05 -9.01
C LEU A 386 -0.33 -22.62 -9.29
N ARG A 387 0.46 -22.32 -8.26
CA ARG A 387 1.90 -22.06 -8.36
C ARG A 387 2.64 -23.24 -8.97
N ASP A 388 2.39 -24.45 -8.47
CA ASP A 388 3.04 -25.67 -8.98
C ASP A 388 2.64 -25.95 -10.43
N TYR A 389 1.39 -25.68 -10.81
CA TYR A 389 0.93 -25.75 -12.20
C TYR A 389 1.76 -24.82 -13.11
N PHE A 390 2.05 -23.57 -12.65
CA PHE A 390 2.89 -22.65 -13.41
C PHE A 390 4.31 -23.16 -13.60
N LEU A 391 4.94 -23.59 -12.51
CA LEU A 391 6.32 -24.06 -12.55
C LEU A 391 6.45 -25.26 -13.50
N SER A 392 5.49 -26.18 -13.45
CA SER A 392 5.42 -27.31 -14.37
C SER A 392 5.23 -26.86 -15.82
N GLY A 393 4.38 -25.85 -16.06
CA GLY A 393 4.09 -25.34 -17.41
C GLY A 393 5.23 -24.56 -18.07
N VAL A 394 6.18 -24.04 -17.27
CA VAL A 394 7.41 -23.38 -17.75
C VAL A 394 8.65 -24.24 -17.54
N GLU A 395 8.48 -25.50 -17.17
CA GLU A 395 9.56 -26.49 -16.97
C GLU A 395 10.61 -26.06 -15.92
N LEU A 396 10.19 -25.32 -14.91
CA LEU A 396 11.04 -24.93 -13.80
C LEU A 396 10.83 -25.86 -12.59
N LYS A 397 11.93 -26.40 -12.06
CA LYS A 397 11.90 -27.22 -10.84
C LYS A 397 11.56 -26.41 -9.57
N SER A 398 12.02 -25.16 -9.52
CA SER A 398 11.77 -24.28 -8.38
C SER A 398 11.85 -22.81 -8.80
N PHE A 399 11.26 -21.95 -8.00
CA PHE A 399 11.39 -20.50 -8.11
C PHE A 399 11.59 -19.90 -6.71
N LYS A 400 12.57 -19.01 -6.59
CA LYS A 400 13.03 -18.48 -5.29
C LYS A 400 11.92 -17.85 -4.43
N TYR A 401 10.94 -17.19 -5.05
CA TYR A 401 9.91 -16.43 -4.34
C TYR A 401 8.57 -17.15 -4.30
N LEU A 402 7.77 -16.87 -3.27
CA LEU A 402 6.39 -17.36 -3.18
C LEU A 402 5.54 -16.81 -4.32
N PHE A 403 5.67 -15.51 -4.57
CA PHE A 403 4.94 -14.79 -5.60
C PHE A 403 5.78 -14.52 -6.84
N PHE A 404 5.15 -14.55 -7.99
CA PHE A 404 5.79 -14.24 -9.27
C PHE A 404 4.79 -13.62 -10.24
N SER A 405 5.31 -13.06 -11.31
CA SER A 405 4.56 -12.62 -12.50
C SER A 405 4.90 -13.51 -13.68
N PHE A 406 3.97 -13.59 -14.65
CA PHE A 406 4.12 -14.37 -15.88
C PHE A 406 3.85 -13.49 -17.11
N ASN A 407 4.75 -13.48 -18.09
CA ASN A 407 4.64 -12.67 -19.30
C ASN A 407 4.17 -13.44 -20.55
N GLY A 408 3.75 -14.69 -20.40
CA GLY A 408 3.37 -15.57 -21.49
C GLY A 408 4.46 -16.56 -21.91
N LYS A 409 5.70 -16.43 -21.41
CA LYS A 409 6.82 -17.32 -21.70
C LYS A 409 7.56 -17.79 -20.45
N ILE A 410 7.86 -16.86 -19.56
CA ILE A 410 8.65 -17.11 -18.36
C ILE A 410 7.97 -16.54 -17.11
N VAL A 411 8.30 -17.10 -15.95
CA VAL A 411 8.01 -16.51 -14.64
C VAL A 411 9.16 -15.60 -14.22
N TYR A 412 8.84 -14.53 -13.50
CA TYR A 412 9.81 -13.55 -13.02
C TYR A 412 9.29 -12.89 -11.72
N PRO A 413 10.15 -12.25 -10.91
CA PRO A 413 9.74 -11.61 -9.66
C PRO A 413 8.60 -10.60 -9.85
N VAL A 414 7.74 -10.47 -8.85
CA VAL A 414 6.61 -9.52 -8.89
C VAL A 414 7.12 -8.09 -9.00
N GLY A 415 6.62 -7.37 -10.00
CA GLY A 415 6.90 -5.94 -10.18
C GLY A 415 6.00 -5.04 -9.32
N MET A 416 6.48 -3.81 -9.06
CA MET A 416 5.74 -2.83 -8.27
C MET A 416 4.43 -2.34 -8.91
N ASN A 417 4.18 -2.70 -10.17
CA ASN A 417 2.96 -2.35 -10.91
C ASN A 417 1.84 -3.41 -10.80
N LEU A 418 2.01 -4.46 -10.00
CA LEU A 418 1.05 -5.57 -9.88
C LEU A 418 -0.41 -5.06 -9.75
N SER A 419 -0.65 -4.19 -8.78
CA SER A 419 -1.99 -3.66 -8.52
C SER A 419 -2.56 -2.91 -9.72
N THR A 420 -1.77 -2.03 -10.34
CA THR A 420 -2.17 -1.25 -11.52
C THR A 420 -2.46 -2.14 -12.73
N ASP A 421 -1.59 -3.11 -12.99
CA ASP A 421 -1.75 -4.04 -14.11
C ASP A 421 -2.94 -4.98 -13.92
N PHE A 422 -3.18 -5.45 -12.70
CA PHE A 422 -4.32 -6.28 -12.37
C PHE A 422 -5.64 -5.53 -12.54
N HIS A 423 -5.77 -4.32 -11.97
CA HIS A 423 -6.99 -3.53 -12.12
C HIS A 423 -7.26 -3.13 -13.57
N ARG A 424 -6.23 -2.78 -14.33
CA ARG A 424 -6.37 -2.54 -15.77
C ARG A 424 -6.91 -3.76 -16.51
N ARG A 425 -6.47 -4.98 -16.13
CA ARG A 425 -7.01 -6.22 -16.69
C ARG A 425 -8.45 -6.46 -16.29
N LEU A 426 -8.82 -6.21 -15.03
CA LEU A 426 -10.22 -6.31 -14.58
C LEU A 426 -11.12 -5.34 -15.35
N GLU A 427 -10.66 -4.10 -15.56
CA GLU A 427 -11.40 -3.10 -16.33
C GLU A 427 -11.56 -3.53 -17.79
N ILE A 428 -10.48 -3.98 -18.45
CA ILE A 428 -10.53 -4.42 -19.84
C ILE A 428 -11.36 -5.71 -20.01
N CYS A 429 -11.23 -6.68 -19.12
CA CYS A 429 -11.86 -7.98 -19.29
C CYS A 429 -13.31 -8.02 -18.81
N PHE A 430 -13.63 -7.33 -17.72
CA PHE A 430 -14.89 -7.46 -16.99
C PHE A 430 -15.59 -6.13 -16.70
N ASP A 431 -15.10 -5.02 -17.29
CA ASP A 431 -15.61 -3.65 -17.07
C ASP A 431 -15.62 -3.21 -15.58
N TYR A 432 -14.78 -3.85 -14.77
CA TYR A 432 -14.69 -3.59 -13.34
C TYR A 432 -13.76 -2.40 -13.05
N LYS A 433 -14.33 -1.30 -12.54
CA LYS A 433 -13.63 -0.02 -12.35
C LYS A 433 -13.18 0.26 -10.92
N ASN A 434 -13.68 -0.50 -9.92
CA ASN A 434 -13.28 -0.28 -8.53
C ASN A 434 -11.82 -0.72 -8.32
N LYS A 435 -10.99 0.21 -7.82
CA LYS A 435 -9.52 0.04 -7.73
C LYS A 435 -9.07 0.17 -6.26
N VAL A 436 -8.99 -0.94 -5.55
CA VAL A 436 -8.40 -0.99 -4.20
C VAL A 436 -6.96 -1.48 -4.31
N THR A 437 -6.00 -0.58 -4.16
CA THR A 437 -4.57 -0.88 -4.29
C THR A 437 -4.03 -1.64 -3.08
N THR A 438 -2.86 -2.29 -3.20
CA THR A 438 -2.19 -2.97 -2.06
C THR A 438 -1.90 -2.00 -0.91
N ARG A 439 -1.66 -0.71 -1.20
CA ARG A 439 -1.47 0.31 -0.17
C ARG A 439 -2.77 0.64 0.57
N MET A 440 -3.89 0.70 -0.15
CA MET A 440 -5.22 0.87 0.46
C MET A 440 -5.62 -0.36 1.28
N TRP A 441 -5.31 -1.57 0.81
CA TRP A 441 -5.52 -2.80 1.59
C TRP A 441 -4.74 -2.78 2.90
N ARG A 442 -3.49 -2.31 2.86
CA ARG A 442 -2.68 -2.16 4.08
C ARG A 442 -3.29 -1.13 5.04
N ALA A 443 -3.75 0.02 4.54
CA ALA A 443 -4.43 1.02 5.36
C ALA A 443 -5.72 0.46 5.98
N HIS A 444 -6.54 -0.24 5.18
CA HIS A 444 -7.77 -0.88 5.66
C HIS A 444 -7.48 -1.93 6.75
N LYS A 445 -6.52 -2.85 6.51
CA LYS A 445 -6.16 -3.89 7.50
C LYS A 445 -5.56 -3.28 8.76
N SER A 446 -4.74 -2.23 8.62
CA SER A 446 -4.19 -1.49 9.75
C SER A 446 -5.30 -0.88 10.61
N ASN A 447 -6.27 -0.23 9.99
CA ASN A 447 -7.40 0.38 10.66
C ASN A 447 -8.26 -0.66 11.38
N TRP A 448 -8.58 -1.76 10.68
CA TRP A 448 -9.32 -2.87 11.27
C TRP A 448 -8.59 -3.48 12.48
N LEU A 449 -7.26 -3.67 12.40
CA LEU A 449 -6.47 -4.20 13.51
C LEU A 449 -6.46 -3.22 14.70
N LEU A 450 -6.32 -1.92 14.45
CA LEU A 450 -6.36 -0.90 15.51
C LEU A 450 -7.71 -0.82 16.24
N GLN A 451 -8.79 -1.14 15.54
CA GLN A 451 -10.13 -1.22 16.15
C GLN A 451 -10.36 -2.50 16.96
N ASN A 452 -9.63 -3.59 16.65
CA ASN A 452 -9.85 -4.92 17.22
C ASN A 452 -8.65 -5.45 18.05
N SER A 453 -7.55 -4.70 18.13
CA SER A 453 -6.34 -5.05 18.89
C SER A 453 -5.56 -3.81 19.30
N ASP A 454 -4.53 -3.98 20.13
CA ASP A 454 -3.66 -2.89 20.53
C ASP A 454 -2.64 -2.49 19.43
N LEU A 455 -2.02 -1.33 19.60
CA LEU A 455 -1.03 -0.78 18.68
C LEU A 455 0.23 -1.67 18.52
N PRO A 456 0.82 -2.23 19.58
CA PRO A 456 1.96 -3.16 19.47
C PRO A 456 1.61 -4.41 18.66
N THR A 457 0.47 -5.04 18.92
CA THR A 457 -0.03 -6.23 18.18
C THR A 457 -0.28 -5.87 16.71
N THR A 458 -0.90 -4.74 16.44
CA THR A 458 -1.11 -4.24 15.06
C THR A 458 0.22 -4.04 14.35
N ALA A 459 1.20 -3.41 14.99
CA ALA A 459 2.52 -3.18 14.41
C ALA A 459 3.25 -4.50 14.11
N MET A 460 3.18 -5.48 15.02
CA MET A 460 3.74 -6.81 14.85
C MET A 460 3.11 -7.55 13.67
N LEU A 461 1.78 -7.62 13.60
CA LEU A 461 1.05 -8.31 12.52
C LEU A 461 1.30 -7.68 11.15
N LEU A 462 1.46 -6.36 11.08
CA LEU A 462 1.78 -5.63 9.85
C LEU A 462 3.29 -5.61 9.54
N GLN A 463 4.14 -6.17 10.40
CA GLN A 463 5.60 -6.11 10.32
C GLN A 463 6.09 -4.65 10.16
N ASN A 464 5.59 -3.77 11.00
CA ASN A 464 5.92 -2.35 11.07
C ASN A 464 6.37 -1.95 12.47
N THR A 465 6.85 -0.69 12.61
CA THR A 465 6.99 -0.08 13.93
C THR A 465 5.69 0.62 14.33
N PRO A 466 5.37 0.74 15.63
CA PRO A 466 4.20 1.47 16.12
C PRO A 466 4.09 2.90 15.54
N GLU A 467 5.22 3.63 15.47
CA GLU A 467 5.27 4.98 14.91
C GLU A 467 4.87 5.02 13.42
N THR A 468 5.26 3.99 12.68
CA THR A 468 4.88 3.87 11.26
C THR A 468 3.38 3.60 11.10
N VAL A 469 2.79 2.79 11.99
CA VAL A 469 1.34 2.52 11.98
C VAL A 469 0.57 3.81 12.26
N ILE A 470 0.91 4.52 13.32
CA ILE A 470 0.28 5.81 13.67
C ILE A 470 0.41 6.81 12.53
N LYS A 471 1.62 6.98 12.00
CA LYS A 471 1.91 8.04 11.02
C LYS A 471 1.24 7.84 9.66
N HIS A 472 1.03 6.60 9.22
CA HIS A 472 0.68 6.32 7.84
C HIS A 472 -0.63 5.56 7.64
N TYR A 473 -1.21 4.97 8.69
CA TYR A 473 -2.32 4.02 8.56
C TYR A 473 -3.43 4.20 9.60
N SER A 474 -3.33 5.17 10.52
CA SER A 474 -4.33 5.39 11.58
C SER A 474 -5.51 6.29 11.17
N GLU A 475 -5.59 6.71 9.92
CA GLU A 475 -6.75 7.46 9.43
C GLU A 475 -7.85 6.49 9.02
N GLY A 476 -9.01 6.59 9.68
CA GLY A 476 -10.24 5.90 9.29
C GLY A 476 -10.78 6.39 7.93
N SER A 477 -11.81 5.74 7.40
CA SER A 477 -12.52 6.28 6.26
C SER A 477 -13.33 7.53 6.66
N ASP A 478 -13.47 8.50 5.77
CA ASP A 478 -14.27 9.71 6.03
C ASP A 478 -15.74 9.36 6.38
N ILE A 479 -16.28 8.29 5.82
CA ILE A 479 -17.63 7.80 6.11
C ILE A 479 -17.69 7.14 7.50
N GLU A 480 -16.69 6.34 7.88
CA GLU A 480 -16.62 5.74 9.22
C GLU A 480 -16.47 6.83 10.28
N ALA A 481 -15.55 7.78 10.08
CA ALA A 481 -15.41 8.94 10.95
C ALA A 481 -16.70 9.76 11.04
N SER A 482 -17.39 9.99 9.92
CA SER A 482 -18.70 10.66 9.90
C SER A 482 -19.78 9.86 10.63
N LYS A 483 -19.82 8.53 10.48
CA LYS A 483 -20.77 7.66 11.20
C LYS A 483 -20.48 7.66 12.70
N GLU A 484 -19.21 7.55 13.09
CA GLU A 484 -18.79 7.62 14.48
C GLU A 484 -19.15 8.98 15.10
N LEU A 485 -18.87 10.07 14.38
CA LEU A 485 -19.26 11.42 14.81
C LEU A 485 -20.79 11.57 14.88
N SER A 486 -21.53 11.07 13.90
CA SER A 486 -22.99 11.11 13.90
C SER A 486 -23.58 10.28 15.03
N ASN A 487 -23.07 9.08 15.27
CA ASN A 487 -23.46 8.26 16.41
C ASN A 487 -23.10 8.92 17.74
N PHE A 488 -21.92 9.53 17.84
CA PHE A 488 -21.51 10.32 18.97
C PHE A 488 -22.49 11.45 19.25
N PHE A 489 -22.84 12.26 18.25
CA PHE A 489 -23.82 13.35 18.40
C PHE A 489 -25.23 12.86 18.72
N LEU A 490 -25.67 11.74 18.14
CA LEU A 490 -26.99 11.16 18.45
C LEU A 490 -27.05 10.64 19.90
N THR A 491 -26.02 9.99 20.37
CA THR A 491 -25.92 9.51 21.74
C THR A 491 -25.76 10.67 22.70
N PHE A 492 -24.95 11.65 22.33
CA PHE A 492 -24.78 12.87 23.09
C PHE A 492 -26.11 13.63 23.25
N LYS A 493 -26.88 13.82 22.19
CA LYS A 493 -28.20 14.44 22.23
C LYS A 493 -29.20 13.67 23.09
N LYS A 494 -29.06 12.33 23.20
CA LYS A 494 -29.87 11.50 24.09
C LYS A 494 -29.41 11.55 25.54
N SER A 495 -28.18 11.92 25.83
CA SER A 495 -27.60 11.97 27.19
C SER A 495 -28.02 13.22 27.96
N ILE A 496 -28.33 14.33 27.27
CA ILE A 496 -28.82 15.55 27.90
C ILE A 496 -30.34 15.57 27.87
N VAL A 497 -30.97 15.41 29.00
CA VAL A 497 -32.43 15.51 29.17
C VAL A 497 -32.73 16.87 29.77
N ILE A 498 -33.36 17.75 28.99
CA ILE A 498 -33.65 19.14 29.42
C ILE A 498 -34.83 19.23 30.40
N ASP A 499 -35.78 18.26 30.42
CA ASP A 499 -37.01 18.43 31.18
C ASP A 499 -37.77 17.11 31.47
N ASN A 500 -37.27 16.22 32.32
CA ASN A 500 -38.13 15.19 32.92
C ASN A 500 -37.53 14.59 34.19
N LYS A 501 -37.67 15.29 35.32
CA LYS A 501 -37.20 14.88 36.65
C LYS A 501 -37.83 13.57 37.18
N ASN A 502 -38.88 13.05 36.56
CA ASN A 502 -39.69 11.98 37.12
C ASN A 502 -39.34 10.55 36.62
N LYS A 503 -38.27 10.34 35.82
CA LYS A 503 -37.95 9.01 35.28
C LYS A 503 -36.47 8.61 35.38
N SER A 504 -35.65 9.36 36.08
CA SER A 504 -34.21 9.08 36.21
C SER A 504 -33.79 8.96 37.66
N THR A 505 -32.85 8.09 37.95
CA THR A 505 -32.25 7.91 39.28
C THR A 505 -30.94 8.69 39.34
N PRO A 506 -30.72 9.56 40.35
CA PRO A 506 -29.46 10.26 40.56
C PRO A 506 -28.29 9.28 40.75
N ILE A 507 -27.18 9.55 40.07
CA ILE A 507 -25.91 8.83 40.22
C ILE A 507 -24.78 9.84 40.44
N SER A 508 -23.59 9.35 40.76
CA SER A 508 -22.43 10.20 41.09
C SER A 508 -21.94 11.08 39.93
N THR A 509 -22.29 10.73 38.67
CA THR A 509 -21.88 11.44 37.44
C THR A 509 -23.01 12.17 36.72
N GLY A 510 -24.25 12.06 37.24
CA GLY A 510 -25.45 12.62 36.62
C GLY A 510 -26.68 11.81 36.98
N GLN A 511 -27.39 11.27 35.99
CA GLN A 511 -28.63 10.52 36.12
C GLN A 511 -28.58 9.20 35.35
N CYS A 512 -29.35 8.20 35.79
CA CYS A 512 -29.49 6.91 35.12
C CYS A 512 -30.96 6.58 34.84
N LEU A 513 -31.30 6.11 33.62
CA LEU A 513 -32.66 5.68 33.28
C LEU A 513 -32.98 4.27 33.77
N ASP A 514 -31.99 3.38 33.84
CA ASP A 514 -32.17 1.96 34.18
C ASP A 514 -30.93 1.46 34.94
N VAL A 515 -31.05 1.55 36.29
CA VAL A 515 -29.96 1.18 37.20
C VAL A 515 -29.82 -0.34 37.22
N PHE A 516 -28.59 -0.85 37.25
CA PHE A 516 -28.19 -2.24 37.19
C PHE A 516 -28.37 -2.94 35.83
N SER A 517 -28.64 -2.20 34.76
CA SER A 517 -28.69 -2.68 33.39
C SER A 517 -27.57 -2.04 32.55
N PRO A 518 -26.28 -2.36 32.80
CA PRO A 518 -25.20 -1.72 32.08
C PRO A 518 -25.20 -2.12 30.59
N LYS A 519 -25.19 -1.12 29.73
CA LYS A 519 -25.14 -1.33 28.28
C LYS A 519 -24.24 -0.29 27.64
N ALA A 520 -23.15 -0.78 27.03
CA ALA A 520 -22.18 0.10 26.41
C ALA A 520 -22.76 0.81 25.18
N ASP A 521 -22.38 2.07 25.03
CA ASP A 521 -22.52 2.81 23.78
C ASP A 521 -21.51 2.29 22.74
N SER A 522 -21.74 2.62 21.47
CA SER A 522 -20.89 2.20 20.34
C SER A 522 -19.43 2.66 20.47
N ILE A 523 -19.18 3.73 21.22
CA ILE A 523 -17.84 4.27 21.49
C ILE A 523 -17.64 4.32 23.00
N HIS A 524 -16.89 3.38 23.55
CA HIS A 524 -16.59 3.34 24.97
C HIS A 524 -15.09 3.11 25.20
N VAL A 525 -14.54 3.85 26.18
CA VAL A 525 -13.17 3.70 26.66
C VAL A 525 -13.15 2.89 27.95
N VAL A 526 -14.22 3.01 28.73
CA VAL A 526 -14.47 2.23 29.94
C VAL A 526 -15.80 1.51 29.77
N GLU A 527 -15.80 0.20 29.94
CA GLU A 527 -17.01 -0.61 29.83
C GLU A 527 -17.96 -0.31 31.00
N PRO A 528 -19.24 0.01 30.74
CA PRO A 528 -20.21 0.22 31.78
C PRO A 528 -20.45 -1.07 32.60
N ASP A 529 -20.28 -1.00 33.93
CA ASP A 529 -20.46 -2.13 34.84
C ASP A 529 -21.40 -1.81 36.03
N CYS A 530 -21.96 -0.60 36.05
CA CYS A 530 -22.75 -0.04 37.18
C CYS A 530 -22.02 -0.03 38.52
N LYS A 531 -20.70 -0.22 38.57
CA LYS A 531 -19.86 -0.16 39.77
C LYS A 531 -18.88 1.01 39.70
N THR A 532 -18.34 1.28 38.51
CA THR A 532 -17.38 2.36 38.25
C THR A 532 -18.10 3.58 37.67
N PRO A 533 -18.05 4.74 38.34
CA PRO A 533 -18.72 5.96 37.86
C PRO A 533 -18.28 6.40 36.49
N GLU A 534 -17.01 6.17 36.13
CA GLU A 534 -16.42 6.53 34.87
C GLU A 534 -17.06 5.75 33.68
N GLY A 535 -17.48 4.50 33.92
CA GLY A 535 -18.22 3.68 32.97
C GLY A 535 -19.59 4.23 32.61
N CYS A 536 -20.23 4.97 33.54
CA CYS A 536 -21.53 5.58 33.30
C CYS A 536 -21.51 6.58 32.14
N LEU A 537 -20.41 7.29 31.93
CA LEU A 537 -20.25 8.26 30.82
C LEU A 537 -20.40 7.62 29.44
N PHE A 538 -20.25 6.30 29.33
CA PHE A 538 -20.34 5.51 28.08
C PHE A 538 -21.52 4.54 28.08
N CYS A 539 -22.47 4.68 29.03
CA CYS A 539 -23.66 3.85 29.10
C CYS A 539 -24.83 4.49 28.33
N ILE A 540 -25.61 3.70 27.59
CA ILE A 540 -26.80 4.19 26.87
C ILE A 540 -27.89 4.69 27.81
N HIS A 541 -27.89 4.28 29.07
CA HIS A 541 -28.85 4.72 30.10
C HIS A 541 -28.42 5.99 30.83
N PHE A 542 -27.20 6.48 30.59
CA PHE A 542 -26.70 7.71 31.17
C PHE A 542 -27.49 8.94 30.69
N ARG A 543 -27.82 9.83 31.59
CA ARG A 543 -28.50 11.09 31.33
C ARG A 543 -27.87 12.19 32.20
N VAL A 544 -28.00 13.42 31.73
CA VAL A 544 -27.56 14.62 32.44
C VAL A 544 -28.68 15.66 32.35
N HIS A 545 -29.06 16.23 33.49
CA HIS A 545 -29.89 17.41 33.50
C HIS A 545 -29.03 18.66 33.34
N ALA A 546 -29.54 19.68 32.66
CA ALA A 546 -28.85 20.96 32.56
C ALA A 546 -29.12 21.80 33.82
N ASP A 547 -28.78 21.27 35.01
CA ASP A 547 -28.94 21.91 36.30
C ASP A 547 -27.59 22.00 37.05
N ALA A 548 -27.59 22.79 38.13
CA ALA A 548 -26.37 23.07 38.90
C ALA A 548 -25.81 21.83 39.60
N GLU A 549 -26.67 20.84 39.95
CA GLU A 549 -26.26 19.62 40.64
C GLU A 549 -25.49 18.69 39.71
N ASP A 550 -26.06 18.34 38.55
CA ASP A 550 -25.40 17.45 37.59
C ASP A 550 -24.16 18.13 36.98
N TYR A 551 -24.20 19.46 36.77
CA TYR A 551 -23.04 20.23 36.34
C TYR A 551 -21.89 20.13 37.34
N LYS A 552 -22.21 20.28 38.66
CA LYS A 552 -21.22 20.13 39.73
C LYS A 552 -20.65 18.71 39.81
N LYS A 553 -21.48 17.66 39.65
CA LYS A 553 -21.04 16.25 39.62
C LYS A 553 -20.02 16.00 38.51
N LEU A 554 -20.28 16.48 37.28
CA LEU A 554 -19.39 16.31 36.14
C LEU A 554 -18.04 17.02 36.33
N LEU A 555 -18.06 18.27 36.81
CA LEU A 555 -16.84 19.01 37.09
C LEU A 555 -16.04 18.40 38.25
N SER A 556 -16.71 17.86 39.26
CA SER A 556 -16.07 17.14 40.38
C SER A 556 -15.33 15.88 39.88
N LEU A 557 -15.97 15.08 39.01
CA LEU A 557 -15.30 13.94 38.38
C LEU A 557 -14.09 14.39 37.55
N ARG A 558 -14.25 15.46 36.75
CA ARG A 558 -13.17 16.02 35.95
C ARG A 558 -11.97 16.43 36.79
N TYR A 559 -12.24 17.08 37.95
CA TYR A 559 -11.23 17.48 38.92
C TYR A 559 -10.45 16.25 39.43
N ILE A 560 -11.13 15.22 39.92
CA ILE A 560 -10.51 13.97 40.41
C ILE A 560 -9.65 13.31 39.31
N LEU A 561 -10.15 13.21 38.10
CA LEU A 561 -9.40 12.62 36.99
C LEU A 561 -8.13 13.42 36.64
N SER A 562 -8.18 14.76 36.78
CA SER A 562 -7.01 15.61 36.56
C SER A 562 -5.95 15.45 37.65
N GLN A 563 -6.37 15.31 38.90
CA GLN A 563 -5.46 15.06 40.04
C GLN A 563 -4.84 13.66 39.99
N SER A 564 -5.57 12.68 39.47
CA SER A 564 -5.09 11.29 39.34
C SER A 564 -4.05 11.07 38.26
N ARG A 565 -3.51 12.13 37.64
CA ARG A 565 -2.54 12.02 36.54
C ARG A 565 -1.29 11.21 36.87
N HIS A 566 -0.79 11.36 38.10
CA HIS A 566 0.42 10.66 38.58
C HIS A 566 0.14 9.20 38.96
N LEU A 567 -1.10 8.78 39.13
CA LEU A 567 -1.50 7.39 39.39
C LEU A 567 -1.54 6.57 38.09
N ALA A 568 -1.50 7.20 36.95
CA ALA A 568 -1.43 6.48 35.67
C ALA A 568 -0.11 5.70 35.60
N SER A 569 -0.20 4.38 35.34
CA SER A 569 0.94 3.46 35.30
C SER A 569 2.00 3.85 34.25
N ASN A 570 1.60 4.62 33.24
CA ASN A 570 2.49 5.24 32.24
C ASN A 570 1.74 6.32 31.44
N SER A 571 2.49 7.10 30.66
CA SER A 571 1.90 8.15 29.80
C SER A 571 0.89 7.61 28.79
N SER A 572 1.04 6.37 28.32
CA SER A 572 0.11 5.75 27.39
C SER A 572 -1.23 5.42 28.07
N HIS A 573 -1.23 4.96 29.31
CA HIS A 573 -2.46 4.72 30.07
C HIS A 573 -3.23 6.03 30.31
N TYR A 574 -2.53 7.10 30.68
CA TYR A 574 -3.16 8.41 30.83
C TYR A 574 -3.80 8.90 29.54
N ILE A 575 -3.08 8.82 28.42
CA ILE A 575 -3.56 9.29 27.11
C ILE A 575 -4.74 8.44 26.60
N ASN A 576 -4.71 7.13 26.81
CA ASN A 576 -5.69 6.22 26.22
C ASN A 576 -6.94 6.02 27.09
N THR A 577 -6.86 6.29 28.40
CA THR A 577 -7.97 6.08 29.34
C THR A 577 -8.46 7.39 29.93
N ILE A 578 -7.59 8.16 30.58
CA ILE A 578 -8.01 9.35 31.35
C ILE A 578 -8.32 10.54 30.42
N THR A 579 -7.50 10.78 29.41
CA THR A 579 -7.73 11.90 28.47
C THR A 579 -9.07 11.81 27.72
N PRO A 580 -9.52 10.64 27.21
CA PRO A 580 -10.85 10.53 26.60
C PRO A 580 -12.00 10.74 27.59
N LEU A 581 -11.85 10.33 28.86
CA LEU A 581 -12.83 10.61 29.91
C LEU A 581 -12.99 12.11 30.14
N ILE A 582 -11.87 12.83 30.32
CA ILE A 582 -11.87 14.29 30.48
C ILE A 582 -12.53 14.96 29.28
N LYS A 583 -12.15 14.58 28.04
CA LYS A 583 -12.75 15.12 26.82
C LYS A 583 -14.25 14.87 26.72
N ARG A 584 -14.72 13.71 27.18
CA ARG A 584 -16.15 13.39 27.22
C ARG A 584 -16.89 14.30 28.19
N ILE A 585 -16.33 14.52 29.38
CA ILE A 585 -16.90 15.43 30.38
C ILE A 585 -16.90 16.86 29.83
N ASP A 586 -15.77 17.34 29.30
CA ASP A 586 -15.66 18.70 28.74
C ASP A 586 -16.73 18.96 27.68
N SER A 587 -16.97 17.99 26.82
CA SER A 587 -17.98 18.07 25.77
C SER A 587 -19.42 18.13 26.30
N ILE A 588 -19.72 17.42 27.39
CA ILE A 588 -21.04 17.49 28.06
C ILE A 588 -21.22 18.83 28.77
N VAL A 589 -20.19 19.28 29.49
CA VAL A 589 -20.15 20.57 30.18
C VAL A 589 -20.35 21.73 29.21
N GLU A 590 -19.65 21.74 28.05
CA GLU A 590 -19.79 22.76 27.01
C GLU A 590 -21.23 22.85 26.46
N GLN A 591 -21.92 21.71 26.34
CA GLN A 591 -23.32 21.76 25.90
C GLN A 591 -24.28 22.24 26.96
N ILE A 592 -24.03 21.97 28.25
CA ILE A 592 -24.81 22.57 29.33
C ILE A 592 -24.61 24.09 29.28
N ASP A 593 -23.36 24.56 29.09
CA ASP A 593 -23.05 25.99 28.97
C ASP A 593 -23.83 26.65 27.82
N LEU A 594 -23.84 25.98 26.66
CA LEU A 594 -24.53 26.46 25.44
C LEU A 594 -26.06 26.34 25.52
N SER A 595 -26.60 25.50 26.41
CA SER A 595 -28.05 25.31 26.54
C SER A 595 -28.80 26.54 27.08
N GLY A 596 -28.08 27.42 27.80
CA GLY A 596 -28.63 28.62 28.38
C GLY A 596 -29.61 28.39 29.55
N HIS A 597 -29.72 27.15 30.09
CA HIS A 597 -30.62 26.82 31.19
C HIS A 597 -30.10 27.32 32.55
N LEU A 598 -28.77 27.46 32.67
CA LEU A 598 -28.13 28.02 33.85
C LEU A 598 -27.60 29.43 33.56
N PRO A 599 -27.77 30.39 34.50
CA PRO A 599 -27.14 31.70 34.38
C PRO A 599 -25.61 31.60 34.33
N GLN A 600 -24.98 32.38 33.46
CA GLN A 600 -23.51 32.38 33.29
C GLN A 600 -22.76 32.56 34.62
N LYS A 601 -23.27 33.45 35.49
CA LYS A 601 -22.71 33.67 36.86
C LYS A 601 -22.72 32.40 37.72
N THR A 602 -23.75 31.56 37.58
CA THR A 602 -23.84 30.30 38.32
C THR A 602 -22.82 29.28 37.80
N LEU A 603 -22.64 29.20 36.48
CA LEU A 603 -21.64 28.33 35.87
C LEU A 603 -20.21 28.72 36.29
N GLU A 604 -19.89 30.00 36.25
CA GLU A 604 -18.60 30.54 36.71
C GLU A 604 -18.36 30.29 38.20
N PHE A 605 -19.37 30.51 39.04
CA PHE A 605 -19.29 30.26 40.48
C PHE A 605 -19.00 28.78 40.77
N ILE A 606 -19.72 27.85 40.13
CA ILE A 606 -19.48 26.40 40.32
C ILE A 606 -18.07 26.01 39.89
N ARG A 607 -17.58 26.52 38.78
CA ARG A 607 -16.20 26.25 38.32
C ARG A 607 -15.18 26.77 39.33
N GLN A 608 -15.31 28.02 39.74
CA GLN A 608 -14.40 28.61 40.68
C GLN A 608 -14.42 27.88 42.05
N SER A 609 -15.59 27.50 42.55
CA SER A 609 -15.72 26.76 43.81
C SER A 609 -15.05 25.38 43.77
N ILE A 610 -15.02 24.72 42.59
CA ILE A 610 -14.35 23.42 42.42
C ILE A 610 -12.86 23.59 42.20
N ASP A 611 -12.44 24.47 41.27
CA ASP A 611 -11.05 24.59 40.87
C ASP A 611 -10.17 25.31 41.90
N GLU A 612 -10.73 26.29 42.65
CA GLU A 612 -9.99 27.10 43.64
C GLU A 612 -10.27 26.70 45.09
N GLU A 613 -11.50 26.25 45.43
CA GLU A 613 -11.91 25.98 46.80
C GLU A 613 -12.14 24.48 47.10
N GLU A 614 -11.94 23.61 46.11
CA GLU A 614 -12.12 22.14 46.17
C GLU A 614 -13.51 21.69 46.67
N GLN A 615 -14.54 22.55 46.50
CA GLN A 615 -15.91 22.25 46.90
C GLN A 615 -16.58 21.27 45.91
N LEU A 616 -16.17 20.02 45.96
CA LEU A 616 -16.72 18.96 45.10
C LEU A 616 -18.16 18.60 45.52
N SER A 617 -18.87 17.81 44.68
CA SER A 617 -20.12 17.18 45.10
C SER A 617 -19.85 16.07 46.12
N ASP A 618 -20.82 15.79 47.01
CA ASP A 618 -20.64 14.94 48.18
C ASP A 618 -19.95 13.61 47.93
N TYR A 619 -20.32 12.92 46.88
CA TYR A 619 -19.69 11.65 46.48
C TYR A 619 -18.20 11.82 46.13
N TRP A 620 -17.89 12.84 45.35
CA TRP A 620 -16.53 13.08 44.87
C TRP A 620 -15.65 13.71 45.97
N ALA A 621 -16.21 14.51 46.84
CA ALA A 621 -15.50 15.02 48.02
C ALA A 621 -15.07 13.87 48.95
N HIS A 622 -15.97 12.92 49.22
CA HIS A 622 -15.64 11.73 50.01
C HIS A 622 -14.59 10.85 49.32
N LYS A 623 -14.69 10.69 48.01
CA LYS A 623 -13.69 9.91 47.23
C LYS A 623 -12.31 10.58 47.22
N LEU A 624 -12.25 11.91 47.13
CA LEU A 624 -11.00 12.69 47.23
C LEU A 624 -10.34 12.47 48.59
N GLN A 625 -11.13 12.61 49.67
CA GLN A 625 -10.63 12.37 51.03
C GLN A 625 -10.11 10.94 51.24
N MET A 626 -10.80 9.93 50.69
CA MET A 626 -10.30 8.55 50.74
C MET A 626 -8.97 8.37 49.97
N MET A 627 -8.77 9.08 48.85
CA MET A 627 -7.53 9.02 48.09
C MET A 627 -6.38 9.72 48.83
N ASP A 628 -6.67 10.82 49.53
CA ASP A 628 -5.71 11.53 50.37
C ASP A 628 -5.33 10.69 51.62
N ASP A 629 -6.30 10.09 52.29
CA ASP A 629 -6.08 9.17 53.44
C ASP A 629 -5.23 7.95 53.06
N LEU A 630 -5.24 7.53 51.78
CA LEU A 630 -4.45 6.43 51.25
C LEU A 630 -3.12 6.88 50.63
N GLU A 631 -2.75 8.14 50.79
CA GLU A 631 -1.55 8.76 50.17
C GLU A 631 -1.46 8.53 48.67
N MET A 632 -2.60 8.53 47.98
CA MET A 632 -2.68 8.30 46.55
C MET A 632 -2.61 9.58 45.73
N ILE A 633 -2.88 10.74 46.34
CA ILE A 633 -2.80 12.09 45.73
C ILE A 633 -2.17 13.07 46.70
#